data_c49878b85fef5f2549b0f1bb13755fd8
#
_entry.id   c49878b85fef5f2549b0f1bb13755fd8
#
_cell.length_a   1.000
_cell.length_b   1.000
_cell.length_c   1.000
_cell.angle_alpha   90.00
_cell.angle_beta   90.00
_cell.angle_gamma   90.00
#
_symmetry.space_group_name_H-M   'P 1'
#
loop_
_entity.id
_entity.type
_entity.pdbx_description
1 polymer ?
#
loop_
_entity_poly.entity_id
_entity_poly.type
_entity_poly.pdbx_seq_one_letter_code
_entity_poly.pdbx_strand_id
1 'polypeptide(L)'
;MKERLFFLICFLCISFMLKAADKPVIKISTENVDLIYRVGDNGRLYQSYLGKRLNHATDIAHLPQGSEAYLTHGMEDYFEPAIHIVHNDGNPSTLLKYVSHTRNQVSPGVDEVVITMQDDKYPVTVKLHYVAYQKENLIKTFTEISHREKKPVQLHKYASSMLHLNRANYFLTEFSGDWASEAHVKEQPLEFGKKTIDTKLGARANMFCSPFFQLALDGKSEENQGEVLVGTLGWTGNFSFVFEVDNKNELRVISGINPYASEYSLKPNEIFRTPDFYFTYSFTGKGQASRNFHDWARKYQVKDGNQTRMTLLNNWEATYFDFDEAKLVKLMDDAVELGVDMFLLDDGWFANKYPRSGDHQGLGDWDETADKLPHGIGYLTEAAKKKGIKFGIWIEPEMVNPKSELYEKHKDWVIHLPNRDEYYFRNQLVLDLSNPKVQDYVFGVVDNLMTKYPDIAFFKWDCNSPITNIYSVYLKDKQSHLYIDYVRGLYNVLERVKAKYPDLPMMLCSGGGGRSDYEALSYFTEFWPSDNTDPIERLFIQWGFSQVFPAKTMCAHVTTWNKNSSVKFRTDVAMMCKLGFDIKLADMSKDDETYCRTAVQNYNRLKPVVLEGDMYRLVSPYGSNHTSTMYVGKDKDKAVVFAFDIHPRYAEKTLPVRLQGLDADKMYRVKEINLMPGANSSLSGNGEVFSGEFLMNVGLNLFTTQQLNSRVIEVVAE
;
A
#
# COMPACT_ATOMS: atom_id res chain seq x y z
N MET A 1 47.26 91.48 4.89
CA MET A 1 47.47 90.55 3.79
C MET A 1 46.79 89.23 4.22
N LYS A 2 45.81 88.84 3.47
CA LYS A 2 44.82 87.82 3.85
C LYS A 2 45.25 86.49 3.27
N GLU A 3 45.53 85.46 4.13
CA GLU A 3 45.67 84.10 3.73
C GLU A 3 44.31 83.43 3.67
N ARG A 4 44.04 82.78 2.55
CA ARG A 4 42.83 82.00 2.33
C ARG A 4 43.18 80.51 2.53
N LEU A 5 42.61 79.95 3.57
CA LEU A 5 42.67 78.54 3.87
C LEU A 5 41.64 77.77 3.01
N PHE A 6 42.13 76.81 2.17
CA PHE A 6 41.28 75.95 1.36
C PHE A 6 41.04 74.66 2.13
N PHE A 7 39.80 74.42 2.56
CA PHE A 7 39.40 73.12 3.14
C PHE A 7 39.04 72.19 1.99
N LEU A 8 39.82 71.13 1.86
CA LEU A 8 39.55 70.02 0.95
C LEU A 8 38.68 68.97 1.70
N ILE A 9 37.38 68.91 1.37
CA ILE A 9 36.47 67.87 1.86
C ILE A 9 36.62 66.64 0.99
N CYS A 10 37.34 65.60 1.46
CA CYS A 10 37.33 64.26 0.87
C CYS A 10 36.00 63.59 1.21
N PHE A 11 35.09 63.50 0.25
CA PHE A 11 33.94 62.56 0.32
C PHE A 11 34.43 61.12 0.12
N LEU A 12 34.57 60.36 1.20
CA LEU A 12 34.73 58.91 1.16
C LEU A 12 33.36 58.30 0.78
N CYS A 13 33.13 58.00 -0.49
CA CYS A 13 32.05 57.12 -0.90
C CYS A 13 32.34 55.71 -0.43
N ILE A 14 31.83 55.31 0.73
CA ILE A 14 31.77 53.93 1.18
C ILE A 14 30.61 53.27 0.37
N SER A 15 30.97 52.68 -0.75
CA SER A 15 30.07 51.77 -1.47
C SER A 15 29.84 50.52 -0.58
N PHE A 16 28.76 50.54 0.18
CA PHE A 16 28.21 49.31 0.69
C PHE A 16 27.76 48.48 -0.50
N MET A 17 28.61 47.58 -0.98
CA MET A 17 28.13 46.43 -1.76
C MET A 17 27.27 45.60 -0.83
N LEU A 18 25.97 45.83 -0.88
CA LEU A 18 25.02 44.84 -0.41
C LEU A 18 25.29 43.57 -1.23
N LYS A 19 26.06 42.65 -0.66
CA LYS A 19 26.07 41.26 -1.15
C LYS A 19 24.59 40.86 -1.19
N ALA A 20 24.05 40.65 -2.38
CA ALA A 20 22.74 40.02 -2.52
C ALA A 20 22.82 38.72 -1.68
N ALA A 21 21.94 38.61 -0.69
CA ALA A 21 21.90 37.42 0.15
C ALA A 21 21.76 36.21 -0.80
N ASP A 22 22.68 35.25 -0.69
CA ASP A 22 22.62 34.05 -1.49
C ASP A 22 21.23 33.43 -1.31
N LYS A 23 20.53 33.21 -2.43
CA LYS A 23 19.18 32.64 -2.41
C LYS A 23 19.24 31.24 -1.82
N PRO A 24 18.28 30.87 -0.97
CA PRO A 24 18.36 29.60 -0.27
C PRO A 24 18.32 28.41 -1.23
N VAL A 25 19.21 27.46 -0.96
CA VAL A 25 19.19 26.13 -1.54
C VAL A 25 18.66 25.18 -0.46
N ILE A 26 17.60 24.44 -0.77
CA ILE A 26 16.90 23.59 0.17
C ILE A 26 17.14 22.15 -0.25
N LYS A 27 17.84 21.40 0.60
CA LYS A 27 18.24 20.01 0.34
C LYS A 27 17.46 19.06 1.24
N ILE A 28 16.77 18.09 0.66
CA ILE A 28 16.11 16.97 1.34
C ILE A 28 16.94 15.72 1.01
N SER A 29 17.44 15.01 2.03
CA SER A 29 18.40 13.92 1.83
C SER A 29 18.01 12.66 2.56
N THR A 30 18.22 11.53 1.89
CA THR A 30 18.37 10.21 2.51
C THR A 30 19.84 9.80 2.51
N GLU A 31 20.20 8.58 2.91
CA GLU A 31 21.60 8.10 2.79
C GLU A 31 22.06 8.05 1.33
N ASN A 32 21.17 7.80 0.37
CA ASN A 32 21.55 7.55 -1.01
C ASN A 32 21.01 8.58 -2.03
N VAL A 33 20.02 9.41 -1.65
CA VAL A 33 19.28 10.30 -2.57
C VAL A 33 19.27 11.71 -2.04
N ASP A 34 19.37 12.67 -2.95
CA ASP A 34 19.10 14.09 -2.73
C ASP A 34 17.97 14.58 -3.64
N LEU A 35 17.03 15.32 -3.04
CA LEU A 35 16.08 16.19 -3.70
C LEU A 35 16.42 17.62 -3.33
N ILE A 36 16.74 18.46 -4.34
CA ILE A 36 17.25 19.82 -4.12
C ILE A 36 16.38 20.84 -4.81
N TYR A 37 16.00 21.87 -4.04
CA TYR A 37 15.24 23.02 -4.51
C TYR A 37 16.06 24.29 -4.43
N ARG A 38 15.74 25.24 -5.31
CA ARG A 38 16.29 26.60 -5.33
C ARG A 38 15.21 27.64 -5.47
N VAL A 39 15.46 28.83 -4.95
CA VAL A 39 14.64 30.00 -5.16
C VAL A 39 15.18 30.77 -6.38
N GLY A 40 14.38 30.95 -7.41
CA GLY A 40 14.73 31.70 -8.62
C GLY A 40 14.77 33.22 -8.40
N ASP A 41 15.22 33.98 -9.43
CA ASP A 41 15.26 35.45 -9.39
C ASP A 41 13.88 36.08 -9.27
N ASN A 42 12.87 35.41 -9.78
CA ASN A 42 11.46 35.80 -9.70
C ASN A 42 10.80 35.42 -8.34
N GLY A 43 11.55 34.84 -7.40
CA GLY A 43 11.04 34.42 -6.10
C GLY A 43 10.30 33.09 -6.12
N ARG A 44 10.13 32.41 -7.27
CA ARG A 44 9.49 31.11 -7.37
C ARG A 44 10.45 30.00 -6.92
N LEU A 45 9.89 28.84 -6.53
CA LEU A 45 10.65 27.66 -6.13
C LEU A 45 10.87 26.73 -7.34
N TYR A 46 12.09 26.20 -7.49
CA TYR A 46 12.46 25.30 -8.58
C TYR A 46 13.09 24.03 -8.06
N GLN A 47 12.71 22.86 -8.61
CA GLN A 47 13.40 21.60 -8.37
C GLN A 47 14.63 21.55 -9.28
N SER A 48 15.82 21.64 -8.69
CA SER A 48 17.10 21.65 -9.40
C SER A 48 17.71 20.26 -9.57
N TYR A 49 17.36 19.32 -8.69
CA TYR A 49 17.94 17.98 -8.72
C TYR A 49 17.06 16.95 -8.01
N LEU A 50 16.99 15.77 -8.57
CA LEU A 50 16.54 14.52 -7.91
C LEU A 50 17.42 13.39 -8.44
N GLY A 51 18.18 12.73 -7.55
CA GLY A 51 19.09 11.67 -7.93
C GLY A 51 20.02 11.24 -6.81
N LYS A 52 21.14 10.63 -7.18
CA LYS A 52 22.14 10.13 -6.23
C LYS A 52 22.67 11.24 -5.34
N ARG A 53 22.90 10.95 -4.06
CA ARG A 53 23.37 11.92 -3.07
C ARG A 53 24.68 12.61 -3.52
N LEU A 54 24.69 13.94 -3.42
CA LEU A 54 25.82 14.81 -3.70
C LEU A 54 26.57 15.11 -2.39
N ASN A 55 27.84 14.68 -2.32
CA ASN A 55 28.64 14.78 -1.09
C ASN A 55 29.40 16.12 -0.97
N HIS A 56 29.59 16.83 -2.08
CA HIS A 56 30.33 18.09 -2.10
C HIS A 56 29.40 19.29 -2.22
N ALA A 57 29.32 20.09 -1.16
CA ALA A 57 28.42 21.27 -1.10
C ALA A 57 28.72 22.30 -2.20
N THR A 58 29.99 22.44 -2.60
CA THR A 58 30.41 23.34 -3.69
C THR A 58 29.79 23.00 -5.02
N ASP A 59 29.56 21.71 -5.29
CA ASP A 59 29.03 21.25 -6.59
C ASP A 59 27.54 21.60 -6.74
N ILE A 60 26.83 21.73 -5.63
CA ILE A 60 25.42 22.15 -5.62
C ILE A 60 25.26 23.54 -6.27
N ALA A 61 26.25 24.42 -6.13
CA ALA A 61 26.21 25.75 -6.75
C ALA A 61 26.13 25.69 -8.28
N HIS A 62 26.65 24.63 -8.90
CA HIS A 62 26.69 24.41 -10.36
C HIS A 62 25.45 23.71 -10.91
N LEU A 63 24.52 23.25 -10.08
CA LEU A 63 23.28 22.67 -10.56
C LEU A 63 22.46 23.68 -11.37
N PRO A 64 21.75 23.27 -12.43
CA PRO A 64 20.84 24.16 -13.16
C PRO A 64 19.70 24.64 -12.25
N GLN A 65 19.00 25.70 -12.66
CA GLN A 65 17.82 26.13 -11.93
C GLN A 65 16.75 25.04 -11.87
N GLY A 66 16.57 24.28 -12.94
CA GLY A 66 15.58 23.22 -13.06
C GLY A 66 14.18 23.74 -13.38
N SER A 67 13.17 22.93 -13.11
CA SER A 67 11.76 23.20 -13.40
C SER A 67 11.03 23.72 -12.16
N GLU A 68 10.00 24.56 -12.34
CA GLU A 68 9.20 25.09 -11.23
C GLU A 68 8.60 23.95 -10.41
N ALA A 69 8.83 23.98 -9.10
CA ALA A 69 8.63 22.82 -8.21
C ALA A 69 7.16 22.42 -8.03
N TYR A 70 6.24 23.40 -8.09
CA TYR A 70 4.82 23.16 -7.83
C TYR A 70 4.01 24.12 -8.72
N LEU A 71 3.72 23.72 -9.96
CA LEU A 71 3.08 24.54 -10.96
C LEU A 71 1.67 24.98 -10.54
N THR A 72 1.37 26.23 -10.80
CA THR A 72 0.08 26.86 -10.47
C THR A 72 -0.74 27.12 -11.74
N HIS A 73 -2.06 27.08 -11.61
CA HIS A 73 -2.98 27.45 -12.69
C HIS A 73 -3.14 28.97 -12.80
N GLY A 74 -3.44 29.44 -14.01
CA GLY A 74 -3.84 30.82 -14.33
C GLY A 74 -2.71 31.79 -14.69
N MET A 75 -1.47 31.31 -14.60
CA MET A 75 -0.27 32.05 -14.97
C MET A 75 0.69 31.13 -15.73
N GLU A 76 0.92 31.40 -17.03
CA GLU A 76 1.85 30.58 -17.85
C GLU A 76 1.51 29.09 -17.88
N ASP A 77 0.25 28.75 -18.17
CA ASP A 77 -0.30 27.38 -18.16
C ASP A 77 0.13 26.56 -19.37
N TYR A 78 1.41 26.28 -19.52
CA TYR A 78 1.92 25.44 -20.60
C TYR A 78 1.85 23.95 -20.29
N PHE A 79 1.74 23.59 -19.00
CA PHE A 79 1.83 22.21 -18.51
C PHE A 79 0.78 21.95 -17.43
N GLU A 80 0.58 20.68 -17.09
CA GLU A 80 -0.37 20.26 -16.06
C GLU A 80 -0.03 20.89 -14.69
N PRO A 81 -0.94 21.68 -14.07
CA PRO A 81 -0.68 22.31 -12.79
C PRO A 81 -0.84 21.31 -11.63
N ALA A 82 -0.05 21.51 -10.56
CA ALA A 82 -0.19 20.80 -9.29
C ALA A 82 -1.31 21.39 -8.42
N ILE A 83 -1.60 22.69 -8.57
CA ILE A 83 -2.63 23.40 -7.81
C ILE A 83 -3.47 24.30 -8.72
N HIS A 84 -4.79 24.26 -8.51
CA HIS A 84 -5.75 25.17 -9.17
C HIS A 84 -6.75 25.64 -8.12
N ILE A 85 -6.71 26.93 -7.83
CA ILE A 85 -7.59 27.62 -6.91
C ILE A 85 -8.42 28.64 -7.68
N VAL A 86 -9.74 28.64 -7.48
CA VAL A 86 -10.61 29.76 -7.86
C VAL A 86 -10.88 30.58 -6.61
N HIS A 87 -10.39 31.81 -6.61
CA HIS A 87 -10.50 32.76 -5.50
C HIS A 87 -11.94 33.19 -5.26
N ASN A 88 -12.22 33.81 -4.10
CA ASN A 88 -13.58 34.20 -3.74
C ASN A 88 -14.23 35.27 -4.64
N ASP A 89 -13.43 35.96 -5.47
CA ASP A 89 -13.87 36.95 -6.49
C ASP A 89 -14.02 36.31 -7.89
N GLY A 90 -13.76 35.00 -8.03
CA GLY A 90 -13.84 34.29 -9.30
C GLY A 90 -12.55 34.27 -10.12
N ASN A 91 -11.48 34.91 -9.66
CA ASN A 91 -10.18 34.87 -10.34
C ASN A 91 -9.53 33.51 -10.16
N PRO A 92 -9.08 32.80 -11.24
CA PRO A 92 -8.44 31.51 -11.14
C PRO A 92 -6.91 31.56 -10.99
N SER A 93 -6.29 32.76 -11.11
CA SER A 93 -4.83 32.88 -11.16
C SER A 93 -4.19 32.76 -9.78
N THR A 94 -3.17 31.92 -9.68
CA THR A 94 -2.34 31.76 -8.49
C THR A 94 -0.87 31.90 -8.85
N LEU A 95 -0.11 32.69 -8.08
CA LEU A 95 1.33 32.88 -8.27
C LEU A 95 2.06 32.72 -6.94
N LEU A 96 2.59 31.53 -6.70
CA LEU A 96 3.26 31.20 -5.46
C LEU A 96 4.72 31.65 -5.46
N LYS A 97 5.12 32.38 -4.42
CA LYS A 97 6.51 32.77 -4.14
C LYS A 97 6.99 32.15 -2.85
N TYR A 98 8.25 31.76 -2.83
CA TYR A 98 8.92 31.28 -1.63
C TYR A 98 8.93 32.36 -0.55
N VAL A 99 8.61 31.95 0.68
CA VAL A 99 8.66 32.81 1.89
C VAL A 99 9.75 32.34 2.84
N SER A 100 9.72 31.07 3.20
CA SER A 100 10.64 30.50 4.19
C SER A 100 10.67 28.97 4.08
N HIS A 101 11.64 28.35 4.76
CA HIS A 101 11.62 26.92 5.04
C HIS A 101 12.11 26.66 6.46
N THR A 102 11.67 25.53 7.01
CA THR A 102 12.14 24.99 8.29
C THR A 102 12.68 23.58 8.10
N ARG A 103 13.58 23.18 8.96
CA ARG A 103 14.09 21.80 9.05
C ARG A 103 14.01 21.36 10.50
N ASN A 104 13.34 20.21 10.73
CA ASN A 104 13.18 19.61 12.04
C ASN A 104 13.59 18.14 11.99
N GLN A 105 14.26 17.65 13.03
CA GLN A 105 14.43 16.23 13.23
C GLN A 105 13.19 15.67 13.95
N VAL A 106 12.40 14.85 13.25
CA VAL A 106 11.18 14.23 13.81
C VAL A 106 11.52 13.10 14.78
N SER A 107 12.50 12.30 14.41
CA SER A 107 13.07 11.23 15.22
C SER A 107 14.48 10.88 14.71
N PRO A 108 15.27 10.06 15.43
CA PRO A 108 16.59 9.66 14.95
C PRO A 108 16.54 9.04 13.53
N GLY A 109 17.21 9.70 12.57
CA GLY A 109 17.25 9.29 11.16
C GLY A 109 15.99 9.65 10.35
N VAL A 110 15.12 10.52 10.87
CA VAL A 110 13.94 11.05 10.18
C VAL A 110 13.92 12.57 10.29
N ASP A 111 14.13 13.25 9.17
CA ASP A 111 14.12 14.70 9.06
C ASP A 111 12.91 15.21 8.28
N GLU A 112 12.30 16.28 8.75
CA GLU A 112 11.26 17.01 8.02
C GLU A 112 11.78 18.35 7.52
N VAL A 113 11.48 18.66 6.26
CA VAL A 113 11.65 20.00 5.67
C VAL A 113 10.29 20.50 5.23
N VAL A 114 9.93 21.69 5.69
CA VAL A 114 8.69 22.38 5.31
C VAL A 114 9.03 23.64 4.53
N ILE A 115 8.59 23.75 3.28
CA ILE A 115 8.79 24.92 2.43
C ILE A 115 7.47 25.68 2.37
N THR A 116 7.48 26.94 2.82
CA THR A 116 6.31 27.82 2.81
C THR A 116 6.37 28.74 1.61
N MET A 117 5.28 28.73 0.84
CA MET A 117 5.05 29.63 -0.30
C MET A 117 3.75 30.43 -0.09
N GLN A 118 3.69 31.63 -0.63
CA GLN A 118 2.49 32.48 -0.58
C GLN A 118 2.23 33.10 -1.94
N ASP A 119 0.95 33.32 -2.24
CA ASP A 119 0.54 34.10 -3.38
C ASP A 119 0.80 35.61 -3.08
N ASP A 120 1.23 36.38 -4.08
CA ASP A 120 1.60 37.79 -3.88
C ASP A 120 0.41 38.75 -3.97
N LYS A 121 -0.77 38.29 -4.35
CA LYS A 121 -2.00 39.08 -4.48
C LYS A 121 -3.14 38.62 -3.59
N TYR A 122 -3.23 37.29 -3.38
CA TYR A 122 -4.25 36.68 -2.55
C TYR A 122 -3.66 36.13 -1.25
N PRO A 123 -4.37 36.17 -0.12
CA PRO A 123 -3.85 35.67 1.16
C PRO A 123 -3.92 34.13 1.23
N VAL A 124 -3.29 33.48 0.24
CA VAL A 124 -3.17 32.03 0.11
C VAL A 124 -1.77 31.60 0.53
N THR A 125 -1.68 30.56 1.34
CA THR A 125 -0.44 29.93 1.78
C THR A 125 -0.45 28.46 1.39
N VAL A 126 0.64 28.02 0.77
CA VAL A 126 0.90 26.62 0.44
C VAL A 126 2.18 26.18 1.13
N LYS A 127 2.12 25.06 1.85
CA LYS A 127 3.30 24.45 2.48
C LYS A 127 3.55 23.10 1.85
N LEU A 128 4.77 22.88 1.35
CA LEU A 128 5.25 21.61 0.87
C LEU A 128 6.04 20.93 1.98
N HIS A 129 5.59 19.78 2.42
CA HIS A 129 6.22 18.97 3.46
C HIS A 129 7.00 17.82 2.83
N TYR A 130 8.22 17.60 3.31
CA TYR A 130 9.09 16.50 2.92
C TYR A 130 9.65 15.84 4.17
N VAL A 131 9.32 14.56 4.40
CA VAL A 131 9.87 13.76 5.49
C VAL A 131 10.80 12.72 4.90
N ALA A 132 12.09 12.80 5.23
CA ALA A 132 13.12 11.91 4.72
C ALA A 132 13.48 10.84 5.76
N TYR A 133 13.25 9.57 5.44
CA TYR A 133 13.68 8.39 6.20
C TYR A 133 15.04 7.98 5.68
N GLN A 134 16.09 8.36 6.41
CA GLN A 134 17.46 8.33 5.91
C GLN A 134 17.93 6.92 5.55
N LYS A 135 17.81 5.96 6.46
CA LYS A 135 18.29 4.58 6.29
C LYS A 135 17.45 3.78 5.30
N GLU A 136 16.14 3.96 5.36
CA GLU A 136 15.19 3.26 4.51
C GLU A 136 15.13 3.86 3.09
N ASN A 137 15.87 4.96 2.87
CA ASN A 137 15.99 5.64 1.57
C ASN A 137 14.65 6.00 0.94
N LEU A 138 13.72 6.52 1.76
CA LEU A 138 12.36 6.87 1.35
C LEU A 138 12.05 8.31 1.74
N ILE A 139 11.32 9.01 0.88
CA ILE A 139 10.81 10.36 1.13
C ILE A 139 9.28 10.33 1.08
N LYS A 140 8.65 10.89 2.12
CA LYS A 140 7.23 11.17 2.18
C LYS A 140 7.00 12.64 1.88
N THR A 141 5.99 12.97 1.10
CA THR A 141 5.61 14.36 0.81
C THR A 141 4.10 14.55 0.81
N PHE A 142 3.65 15.70 1.30
CA PHE A 142 2.28 16.15 1.24
C PHE A 142 2.22 17.68 1.21
N THR A 143 1.06 18.23 0.89
CA THR A 143 0.83 19.67 0.77
C THR A 143 -0.26 20.12 1.73
N GLU A 144 -0.04 21.28 2.39
CA GLU A 144 -1.08 22.01 3.11
C GLU A 144 -1.43 23.29 2.37
N ILE A 145 -2.73 23.50 2.15
CA ILE A 145 -3.29 24.68 1.48
C ILE A 145 -4.20 25.40 2.46
N SER A 146 -4.00 26.70 2.65
CA SER A 146 -4.83 27.53 3.51
C SER A 146 -4.97 28.94 2.93
N HIS A 147 -6.04 29.64 3.30
CA HIS A 147 -6.25 31.03 2.89
C HIS A 147 -6.95 31.87 3.96
N ARG A 148 -6.86 33.18 3.83
CA ARG A 148 -7.53 34.17 4.69
C ARG A 148 -8.39 35.15 3.87
N GLU A 149 -8.94 34.67 2.75
CA GLU A 149 -9.92 35.43 1.99
C GLU A 149 -11.24 35.52 2.75
N LYS A 150 -12.12 36.47 2.35
CA LYS A 150 -13.36 36.76 3.08
C LYS A 150 -14.44 35.68 2.96
N LYS A 151 -14.38 34.87 1.88
CA LYS A 151 -15.34 33.79 1.58
C LYS A 151 -14.57 32.53 1.20
N PRO A 152 -15.21 31.35 1.14
CA PRO A 152 -14.56 30.13 0.67
C PRO A 152 -13.96 30.30 -0.74
N VAL A 153 -12.84 29.61 -0.97
CA VAL A 153 -12.24 29.40 -2.29
C VAL A 153 -12.57 27.99 -2.78
N GLN A 154 -12.48 27.77 -4.11
CA GLN A 154 -12.68 26.44 -4.69
C GLN A 154 -11.34 25.85 -5.11
N LEU A 155 -11.01 24.68 -4.56
CA LEU A 155 -9.84 23.91 -4.95
C LEU A 155 -10.27 22.94 -6.05
N HIS A 156 -9.73 23.09 -7.26
CA HIS A 156 -9.98 22.21 -8.40
C HIS A 156 -8.85 21.19 -8.60
N LYS A 157 -7.60 21.55 -8.21
CA LYS A 157 -6.45 20.64 -8.14
C LYS A 157 -5.62 20.95 -6.89
N TYR A 158 -5.06 19.91 -6.30
CA TYR A 158 -4.34 19.96 -5.02
C TYR A 158 -3.45 18.74 -4.88
N ALA A 159 -2.35 18.70 -5.65
CA ALA A 159 -1.44 17.56 -5.64
C ALA A 159 -0.71 17.39 -4.30
N SER A 160 -0.48 16.15 -3.90
CA SER A 160 0.39 15.81 -2.77
C SER A 160 1.86 16.01 -3.12
N SER A 161 2.20 15.80 -4.40
CA SER A 161 3.57 15.88 -4.89
C SER A 161 3.60 16.26 -6.36
N MET A 162 4.65 16.98 -6.76
CA MET A 162 5.07 17.17 -8.13
C MET A 162 6.58 16.96 -8.20
N LEU A 163 7.02 15.99 -9.02
CA LEU A 163 8.44 15.68 -9.24
C LEU A 163 8.80 15.92 -10.70
N HIS A 164 10.00 16.41 -10.93
CA HIS A 164 10.53 16.64 -12.26
C HIS A 164 11.72 15.72 -12.51
N LEU A 165 11.76 15.11 -13.69
CA LEU A 165 12.83 14.22 -14.13
C LEU A 165 13.25 14.65 -15.55
N ASN A 166 14.55 14.66 -15.77
CA ASN A 166 15.15 14.93 -17.09
C ASN A 166 16.09 13.79 -17.42
N ARG A 167 15.61 12.84 -18.25
CA ARG A 167 16.31 11.62 -18.64
C ARG A 167 16.13 11.35 -20.13
N ALA A 168 16.96 10.46 -20.69
CA ALA A 168 16.88 10.13 -22.11
C ALA A 168 15.57 9.41 -22.48
N ASN A 169 15.07 8.54 -21.61
CA ASN A 169 13.80 7.84 -21.79
C ASN A 169 13.24 7.35 -20.46
N TYR A 170 11.96 6.93 -20.47
CA TYR A 170 11.19 6.53 -19.32
C TYR A 170 10.36 5.29 -19.64
N PHE A 171 10.30 4.33 -18.70
CA PHE A 171 9.45 3.15 -18.77
C PHE A 171 8.59 3.08 -17.54
N LEU A 172 7.28 3.20 -17.72
CA LEU A 172 6.29 3.15 -16.64
C LEU A 172 5.80 1.73 -16.44
N THR A 173 5.92 1.22 -15.23
CA THR A 173 5.25 0.00 -14.77
C THR A 173 4.03 0.39 -13.94
N GLU A 174 2.85 -0.04 -14.38
CA GLU A 174 1.58 0.06 -13.67
C GLU A 174 1.10 -1.32 -13.20
N PHE A 175 0.28 -1.32 -12.15
CA PHE A 175 -0.26 -2.53 -11.52
C PHE A 175 -1.77 -2.50 -11.66
N SER A 176 -2.28 -3.22 -12.64
CA SER A 176 -3.68 -3.21 -13.02
C SER A 176 -4.31 -4.58 -12.87
N GLY A 177 -5.61 -4.65 -12.91
CA GLY A 177 -6.35 -5.90 -12.82
C GLY A 177 -7.84 -5.66 -12.68
N ASP A 178 -8.50 -6.62 -12.08
CA ASP A 178 -9.90 -6.60 -11.67
C ASP A 178 -10.05 -7.55 -10.49
N TRP A 179 -11.26 -7.76 -10.02
CA TRP A 179 -11.56 -8.81 -9.06
C TRP A 179 -10.98 -10.15 -9.54
N ALA A 180 -10.27 -10.83 -8.66
CA ALA A 180 -9.61 -12.11 -8.90
C ALA A 180 -8.39 -12.08 -9.86
N SER A 181 -7.92 -10.88 -10.26
CA SER A 181 -6.71 -10.70 -11.08
C SER A 181 -5.97 -9.39 -10.74
N GLU A 182 -5.81 -9.12 -9.45
CA GLU A 182 -5.26 -7.87 -8.91
C GLU A 182 -3.75 -7.76 -9.14
N ALA A 183 -3.28 -6.54 -9.24
CA ALA A 183 -1.86 -6.14 -9.27
C ALA A 183 -0.99 -6.80 -10.36
N HIS A 184 -1.57 -7.13 -11.52
CA HIS A 184 -0.81 -7.60 -12.67
C HIS A 184 0.10 -6.51 -13.22
N VAL A 185 1.36 -6.88 -13.47
CA VAL A 185 2.43 -5.97 -13.91
C VAL A 185 2.30 -5.67 -15.40
N LYS A 186 2.24 -4.36 -15.76
CA LYS A 186 2.27 -3.88 -17.15
C LYS A 186 3.32 -2.79 -17.28
N GLU A 187 4.27 -2.98 -18.19
CA GLU A 187 5.33 -2.00 -18.47
C GLU A 187 5.19 -1.43 -19.87
N GLN A 188 5.30 -0.10 -20.00
CA GLN A 188 5.25 0.61 -21.27
C GLN A 188 6.21 1.80 -21.30
N PRO A 189 6.75 2.19 -22.46
CA PRO A 189 7.49 3.43 -22.58
C PRO A 189 6.56 4.64 -22.38
N LEU A 190 7.09 5.73 -21.82
CA LEU A 190 6.43 7.03 -21.83
C LEU A 190 7.07 7.88 -22.94
N GLU A 191 6.21 8.39 -23.81
CA GLU A 191 6.56 9.28 -24.92
C GLU A 191 5.90 10.65 -24.73
N PHE A 192 6.17 11.57 -25.63
CA PHE A 192 5.54 12.91 -25.64
C PHE A 192 4.03 12.82 -25.42
N GLY A 193 3.53 13.61 -24.47
CA GLY A 193 2.14 13.66 -24.08
C GLY A 193 1.90 13.28 -22.63
N LYS A 194 0.68 12.85 -22.33
CA LYS A 194 0.23 12.60 -20.97
C LYS A 194 -0.33 11.19 -20.80
N LYS A 195 0.22 10.44 -19.85
CA LYS A 195 -0.35 9.18 -19.34
C LYS A 195 -0.88 9.42 -17.93
N THR A 196 -2.05 8.89 -17.63
CA THR A 196 -2.65 8.95 -16.29
C THR A 196 -2.99 7.54 -15.80
N ILE A 197 -2.69 7.27 -14.52
CA ILE A 197 -3.20 6.12 -13.76
C ILE A 197 -4.13 6.70 -12.69
N ASP A 198 -5.42 6.40 -12.78
CA ASP A 198 -6.41 6.98 -11.86
C ASP A 198 -7.59 6.06 -11.58
N THR A 199 -8.36 6.37 -10.53
CA THR A 199 -9.60 5.70 -10.18
C THR A 199 -10.71 6.67 -9.84
N LYS A 200 -11.98 6.21 -10.00
CA LYS A 200 -13.22 6.98 -9.77
C LYS A 200 -14.26 6.21 -8.97
N LEU A 201 -13.84 5.17 -8.25
CA LEU A 201 -14.72 4.17 -7.63
C LEU A 201 -15.14 4.51 -6.19
N GLY A 202 -14.43 5.46 -5.54
CA GLY A 202 -14.69 5.86 -4.16
C GLY A 202 -14.27 4.80 -3.14
N ALA A 203 -15.22 4.03 -2.59
CA ALA A 203 -14.97 3.12 -1.47
C ALA A 203 -14.08 1.92 -1.82
N ARG A 204 -14.29 1.28 -2.98
CA ARG A 204 -13.46 0.18 -3.51
C ARG A 204 -12.48 0.73 -4.55
N ALA A 205 -11.66 1.68 -4.16
CA ALA A 205 -10.94 2.56 -5.07
C ALA A 205 -9.91 1.84 -5.96
N ASN A 206 -9.30 0.75 -5.49
CA ASN A 206 -8.18 0.09 -6.17
C ASN A 206 -8.60 -1.15 -6.99
N MET A 207 -9.90 -1.30 -7.28
CA MET A 207 -10.43 -2.48 -7.98
C MET A 207 -9.73 -2.74 -9.32
N PHE A 208 -9.48 -1.70 -10.12
CA PHE A 208 -8.90 -1.86 -11.48
C PHE A 208 -7.43 -1.49 -11.57
N CYS A 209 -6.91 -0.72 -10.65
CA CYS A 209 -5.49 -0.40 -10.57
C CYS A 209 -5.06 -0.04 -9.14
N SER A 210 -3.83 -0.38 -8.82
CA SER A 210 -3.25 -0.12 -7.50
C SER A 210 -2.66 1.29 -7.41
N PRO A 211 -2.63 1.92 -6.21
CA PRO A 211 -2.14 3.29 -6.01
C PRO A 211 -0.60 3.35 -5.93
N PHE A 212 0.10 2.64 -6.81
CA PHE A 212 1.56 2.66 -6.90
C PHE A 212 2.05 2.41 -8.33
N PHE A 213 3.27 2.86 -8.60
CA PHE A 213 3.92 2.73 -9.89
C PHE A 213 5.43 2.55 -9.74
N GLN A 214 6.09 2.06 -10.79
CA GLN A 214 7.54 2.11 -10.95
C GLN A 214 7.88 2.84 -12.24
N LEU A 215 8.88 3.70 -12.19
CA LEU A 215 9.35 4.49 -13.32
C LEU A 215 10.84 4.24 -13.52
N ALA A 216 11.18 3.39 -14.48
CA ALA A 216 12.55 3.14 -14.86
C ALA A 216 13.10 4.27 -15.76
N LEU A 217 14.34 4.64 -15.55
CA LEU A 217 15.00 5.81 -16.12
C LEU A 217 16.18 5.39 -16.99
N ASP A 218 16.30 6.00 -18.18
CA ASP A 218 17.38 5.77 -19.15
C ASP A 218 17.47 4.31 -19.69
N GLY A 219 16.40 3.53 -19.52
CA GLY A 219 16.26 2.15 -19.94
C GLY A 219 15.34 1.37 -19.04
N LYS A 220 15.03 0.13 -19.40
CA LYS A 220 14.28 -0.79 -18.54
C LYS A 220 15.09 -1.14 -17.31
N SER A 221 14.46 -1.15 -16.15
CA SER A 221 15.09 -1.60 -14.91
C SER A 221 14.71 -3.06 -14.63
N GLU A 222 15.70 -3.82 -14.18
CA GLU A 222 15.55 -5.20 -13.71
C GLU A 222 15.55 -5.25 -12.16
N GLU A 223 15.53 -6.44 -11.58
CA GLU A 223 15.55 -6.60 -10.13
C GLU A 223 16.81 -6.04 -9.47
N ASN A 224 17.99 -6.19 -10.15
CA ASN A 224 19.29 -5.86 -9.57
C ASN A 224 20.09 -4.81 -10.35
N GLN A 225 19.49 -4.21 -11.37
CA GLN A 225 20.19 -3.20 -12.18
C GLN A 225 19.21 -2.19 -12.80
N GLY A 226 19.75 -1.02 -13.13
CA GLY A 226 19.01 0.12 -13.66
C GLY A 226 18.55 1.08 -12.56
N GLU A 227 18.21 2.29 -12.98
CA GLU A 227 17.66 3.33 -12.12
C GLU A 227 16.14 3.27 -12.13
N VAL A 228 15.52 3.37 -10.96
CA VAL A 228 14.07 3.36 -10.84
C VAL A 228 13.59 4.27 -9.71
N LEU A 229 12.57 5.07 -10.01
CA LEU A 229 11.72 5.76 -9.03
C LEU A 229 10.48 4.93 -8.80
N VAL A 230 10.16 4.61 -7.55
CA VAL A 230 8.92 3.93 -7.15
C VAL A 230 8.12 4.85 -6.27
N GLY A 231 6.83 5.02 -6.59
CA GLY A 231 5.93 5.90 -5.85
C GLY A 231 4.61 5.23 -5.50
N THR A 232 4.03 5.60 -4.34
CA THR A 232 2.71 5.16 -3.88
C THR A 232 2.00 6.25 -3.11
N LEU A 233 0.67 6.29 -3.20
CA LEU A 233 -0.16 7.24 -2.46
C LEU A 233 -0.81 6.53 -1.26
N GLY A 234 -0.67 7.09 -0.06
CA GLY A 234 -1.41 6.69 1.15
C GLY A 234 -2.79 7.33 1.17
N TRP A 235 -3.74 6.75 0.44
CA TRP A 235 -5.10 7.25 0.34
C TRP A 235 -6.08 6.14 -0.01
N THR A 236 -7.03 5.88 0.88
CA THR A 236 -8.04 4.83 0.73
C THR A 236 -9.26 5.29 -0.10
N GLY A 237 -8.99 6.00 -1.19
CA GLY A 237 -10.00 6.60 -2.06
C GLY A 237 -9.50 6.82 -3.48
N ASN A 238 -10.21 7.64 -4.24
CA ASN A 238 -9.85 7.95 -5.62
C ASN A 238 -8.50 8.66 -5.68
N PHE A 239 -7.55 8.09 -6.42
CA PHE A 239 -6.21 8.62 -6.63
C PHE A 239 -5.93 8.93 -8.09
N SER A 240 -4.90 9.74 -8.35
CA SER A 240 -4.40 10.02 -9.68
C SER A 240 -2.88 10.20 -9.66
N PHE A 241 -2.20 9.53 -10.61
CA PHE A 241 -0.82 9.80 -11.00
C PHE A 241 -0.82 10.28 -12.44
N VAL A 242 -0.30 11.48 -12.69
CA VAL A 242 -0.17 12.05 -14.02
C VAL A 242 1.30 12.09 -14.40
N PHE A 243 1.63 11.50 -15.54
CA PHE A 243 2.95 11.48 -16.15
C PHE A 243 2.88 12.31 -17.44
N GLU A 244 3.47 13.50 -17.44
CA GLU A 244 3.49 14.40 -18.58
C GLU A 244 4.91 14.58 -19.11
N VAL A 245 5.17 14.09 -20.33
CA VAL A 245 6.43 14.25 -21.03
C VAL A 245 6.28 15.39 -22.06
N ASP A 246 7.12 16.40 -21.98
CA ASP A 246 7.06 17.54 -22.89
C ASP A 246 7.95 17.36 -24.14
N ASN A 247 7.98 18.40 -25.00
CA ASN A 247 8.73 18.42 -26.26
C ASN A 247 10.26 18.47 -26.07
N LYS A 248 10.75 18.63 -24.85
CA LYS A 248 12.17 18.55 -24.47
C LYS A 248 12.50 17.25 -23.75
N ASN A 249 11.53 16.33 -23.71
CA ASN A 249 11.60 15.08 -22.98
C ASN A 249 11.77 15.26 -21.45
N GLU A 250 11.33 16.38 -20.89
CA GLU A 250 11.22 16.55 -19.45
C GLU A 250 9.92 15.91 -18.96
N LEU A 251 10.00 15.09 -17.90
CA LEU A 251 8.86 14.41 -17.31
C LEU A 251 8.44 15.07 -16.01
N ARG A 252 7.13 15.33 -15.90
CA ARG A 252 6.45 15.76 -14.67
C ARG A 252 5.64 14.59 -14.12
N VAL A 253 5.81 14.28 -12.84
CA VAL A 253 5.04 13.27 -12.13
C VAL A 253 4.22 13.97 -11.06
N ILE A 254 2.91 14.01 -11.23
CA ILE A 254 1.97 14.66 -10.31
C ILE A 254 1.17 13.57 -9.61
N SER A 255 1.16 13.58 -8.28
CA SER A 255 0.55 12.53 -7.47
C SER A 255 -0.41 13.12 -6.44
N GLY A 256 -1.60 12.53 -6.27
CA GLY A 256 -2.55 12.99 -5.27
C GLY A 256 -3.94 12.38 -5.39
N ILE A 257 -4.91 12.97 -4.71
CA ILE A 257 -6.34 12.65 -4.88
C ILE A 257 -6.73 12.93 -6.33
N ASN A 258 -7.55 12.06 -6.92
CA ASN A 258 -8.15 12.34 -8.22
C ASN A 258 -9.10 13.56 -8.10
N PRO A 259 -8.85 14.66 -8.83
CA PRO A 259 -9.71 15.83 -8.76
C PRO A 259 -11.06 15.66 -9.47
N TYR A 260 -11.28 14.52 -10.14
CA TYR A 260 -12.54 14.22 -10.80
C TYR A 260 -13.73 14.26 -9.82
N ALA A 261 -14.71 15.11 -10.10
CA ALA A 261 -15.89 15.34 -9.26
C ALA A 261 -15.56 15.58 -7.78
N SER A 262 -14.41 16.21 -7.51
CA SER A 262 -13.86 16.40 -6.15
C SER A 262 -13.36 17.83 -5.93
N GLU A 263 -14.03 18.83 -6.55
CA GLU A 263 -13.80 20.24 -6.22
C GLU A 263 -14.12 20.44 -4.74
N TYR A 264 -13.18 21.08 -4.04
CA TYR A 264 -13.31 21.27 -2.58
C TYR A 264 -13.47 22.73 -2.20
N SER A 265 -14.59 23.07 -1.55
CA SER A 265 -14.84 24.40 -1.02
C SER A 265 -14.13 24.57 0.32
N LEU A 266 -12.98 25.25 0.30
CA LEU A 266 -12.18 25.53 1.49
C LEU A 266 -12.62 26.82 2.13
N LYS A 267 -12.98 26.80 3.43
CA LYS A 267 -13.37 28.00 4.18
C LYS A 267 -12.14 28.81 4.64
N PRO A 268 -12.32 30.12 4.90
CA PRO A 268 -11.27 30.94 5.50
C PRO A 268 -10.70 30.32 6.78
N ASN A 269 -9.37 30.31 6.88
CA ASN A 269 -8.58 29.76 8.00
C ASN A 269 -8.66 28.22 8.20
N GLU A 270 -9.37 27.49 7.36
CA GLU A 270 -9.27 26.03 7.30
C GLU A 270 -7.98 25.63 6.57
N ILE A 271 -7.46 24.46 6.89
CA ILE A 271 -6.31 23.85 6.22
C ILE A 271 -6.80 22.63 5.44
N PHE A 272 -6.57 22.61 4.13
CA PHE A 272 -6.71 21.43 3.32
C PHE A 272 -5.36 20.72 3.27
N ARG A 273 -5.25 19.55 3.93
CA ARG A 273 -4.09 18.68 3.87
C ARG A 273 -4.35 17.58 2.83
N THR A 274 -3.40 17.40 1.90
CA THR A 274 -3.42 16.32 0.92
C THR A 274 -2.93 15.00 1.56
N PRO A 275 -3.24 13.83 0.96
CA PRO A 275 -2.66 12.56 1.39
C PRO A 275 -1.14 12.53 1.29
N ASP A 276 -0.53 11.62 2.04
CA ASP A 276 0.90 11.35 1.96
C ASP A 276 1.24 10.59 0.66
N PHE A 277 2.15 11.14 -0.12
CA PHE A 277 2.79 10.46 -1.23
C PHE A 277 4.18 9.99 -0.79
N TYR A 278 4.48 8.73 -1.00
CA TYR A 278 5.75 8.10 -0.64
C TYR A 278 6.51 7.71 -1.89
N PHE A 279 7.81 7.98 -1.92
CA PHE A 279 8.65 7.53 -3.01
C PHE A 279 10.05 7.15 -2.56
N THR A 280 10.66 6.23 -3.29
CA THR A 280 12.06 5.86 -3.17
C THR A 280 12.73 5.88 -4.53
N TYR A 281 14.02 6.14 -4.54
CA TYR A 281 14.86 6.11 -5.74
C TYR A 281 15.97 5.09 -5.57
N SER A 282 16.03 4.10 -6.46
CA SER A 282 17.07 3.06 -6.46
C SER A 282 17.95 3.17 -7.69
N PHE A 283 19.26 2.98 -7.49
CA PHE A 283 20.28 2.95 -8.54
C PHE A 283 20.69 1.51 -8.89
N THR A 284 20.12 0.53 -8.20
CA THR A 284 20.47 -0.89 -8.29
C THR A 284 19.24 -1.77 -8.54
N GLY A 285 18.26 -1.24 -9.26
CA GLY A 285 17.09 -1.98 -9.74
C GLY A 285 15.86 -1.95 -8.82
N LYS A 286 14.81 -2.63 -9.30
CA LYS A 286 13.49 -2.70 -8.68
C LYS A 286 13.51 -3.41 -7.32
N GLY A 287 14.36 -4.44 -7.16
CA GLY A 287 14.47 -5.21 -5.93
C GLY A 287 14.92 -4.36 -4.74
N GLN A 288 15.90 -3.45 -4.94
CA GLN A 288 16.31 -2.54 -3.87
C GLN A 288 15.21 -1.53 -3.51
N ALA A 289 14.52 -1.00 -4.50
CA ALA A 289 13.37 -0.11 -4.24
C ALA A 289 12.28 -0.81 -3.42
N SER A 290 11.98 -2.08 -3.71
CA SER A 290 11.05 -2.88 -2.91
C SER A 290 11.52 -3.05 -1.47
N ARG A 291 12.79 -3.41 -1.24
CA ARG A 291 13.35 -3.56 0.12
C ARG A 291 13.32 -2.25 0.91
N ASN A 292 13.56 -1.09 0.26
CA ASN A 292 13.42 0.21 0.88
C ASN A 292 11.98 0.43 1.42
N PHE A 293 10.96 0.14 0.60
CA PHE A 293 9.56 0.21 1.02
C PHE A 293 9.24 -0.80 2.12
N HIS A 294 9.71 -2.06 1.99
CA HIS A 294 9.43 -3.11 2.97
C HIS A 294 9.99 -2.77 4.37
N ASP A 295 11.21 -2.27 4.43
CA ASP A 295 11.86 -1.89 5.70
C ASP A 295 11.19 -0.68 6.32
N TRP A 296 10.91 0.35 5.51
CA TRP A 296 10.18 1.52 5.97
C TRP A 296 8.78 1.16 6.47
N ALA A 297 8.04 0.35 5.72
CA ALA A 297 6.68 -0.04 6.06
C ALA A 297 6.60 -0.80 7.39
N ARG A 298 7.49 -1.78 7.60
CA ARG A 298 7.56 -2.54 8.85
C ARG A 298 7.87 -1.66 10.05
N LYS A 299 8.72 -0.65 9.87
CA LYS A 299 9.22 0.16 10.98
C LYS A 299 8.34 1.35 11.32
N TYR A 300 7.69 1.97 10.33
CA TYR A 300 7.06 3.28 10.51
C TYR A 300 5.58 3.34 10.15
N GLN A 301 5.08 2.49 9.25
CA GLN A 301 3.76 2.70 8.66
C GLN A 301 2.74 1.64 9.02
N VAL A 302 3.10 0.38 8.96
CA VAL A 302 2.16 -0.72 9.18
C VAL A 302 1.84 -0.86 10.67
N LYS A 303 0.55 -0.96 11.00
CA LYS A 303 0.11 -1.24 12.37
C LYS A 303 0.79 -2.53 12.86
N ASP A 304 1.41 -2.46 14.05
CA ASP A 304 2.16 -3.58 14.63
C ASP A 304 3.21 -4.17 13.66
N GLY A 305 3.88 -3.29 12.91
CA GLY A 305 4.84 -3.66 11.88
C GLY A 305 6.05 -4.46 12.41
N ASN A 306 6.38 -4.32 13.68
CA ASN A 306 7.44 -5.05 14.39
C ASN A 306 6.96 -6.34 15.05
N GLN A 307 5.66 -6.67 15.02
CA GLN A 307 5.11 -7.88 15.63
C GLN A 307 4.92 -9.00 14.60
N THR A 308 4.92 -10.26 15.07
CA THR A 308 4.61 -11.41 14.23
C THR A 308 3.14 -11.42 13.80
N ARG A 309 2.80 -12.30 12.86
CA ARG A 309 1.42 -12.52 12.38
C ARG A 309 0.90 -13.88 12.80
N MET A 310 -0.39 -13.95 13.12
CA MET A 310 -1.07 -15.20 13.44
C MET A 310 -1.36 -15.98 12.16
N THR A 311 -1.12 -17.29 12.17
CA THR A 311 -1.69 -18.22 11.18
C THR A 311 -3.16 -18.45 11.49
N LEU A 312 -3.97 -18.76 10.49
CA LEU A 312 -5.41 -18.91 10.70
C LEU A 312 -6.05 -20.01 9.84
N LEU A 313 -7.23 -20.46 10.28
CA LEU A 313 -8.19 -21.19 9.46
C LEU A 313 -9.46 -20.33 9.34
N ASN A 314 -9.85 -20.03 8.11
CA ASN A 314 -11.08 -19.31 7.78
C ASN A 314 -12.15 -20.32 7.33
N ASN A 315 -13.44 -20.04 7.54
CA ASN A 315 -14.50 -20.94 7.09
C ASN A 315 -15.11 -20.59 5.74
N TRP A 316 -14.74 -19.47 5.10
CA TRP A 316 -15.48 -18.97 3.92
C TRP A 316 -15.55 -20.02 2.80
N GLU A 317 -14.43 -20.43 2.23
CA GLU A 317 -14.44 -21.43 1.16
C GLU A 317 -14.70 -22.87 1.66
N ALA A 318 -14.56 -23.11 2.97
CA ALA A 318 -14.90 -24.38 3.56
C ALA A 318 -16.42 -24.61 3.66
N THR A 319 -17.21 -23.57 3.90
CA THR A 319 -18.66 -23.71 4.15
C THR A 319 -19.53 -22.72 3.40
N TYR A 320 -18.97 -21.58 2.95
CA TYR A 320 -19.74 -20.40 2.52
C TYR A 320 -20.82 -20.04 3.57
N PHE A 321 -22.07 -19.85 3.15
CA PHE A 321 -23.19 -19.54 4.05
C PHE A 321 -23.77 -20.78 4.75
N ASP A 322 -23.38 -22.02 4.38
CA ASP A 322 -23.90 -23.27 4.96
C ASP A 322 -23.10 -23.70 6.20
N PHE A 323 -23.34 -23.03 7.31
CA PHE A 323 -22.77 -23.40 8.60
C PHE A 323 -23.74 -23.23 9.76
N ASP A 324 -23.45 -23.90 10.85
CA ASP A 324 -24.05 -23.81 12.18
C ASP A 324 -22.95 -23.91 13.24
N GLU A 325 -23.31 -23.76 14.52
CA GLU A 325 -22.36 -23.82 15.63
C GLU A 325 -21.54 -25.13 15.64
N ALA A 326 -22.19 -26.27 15.34
CA ALA A 326 -21.51 -27.59 15.39
C ALA A 326 -20.44 -27.70 14.29
N LYS A 327 -20.75 -27.25 13.07
CA LYS A 327 -19.78 -27.21 11.95
C LYS A 327 -18.62 -26.27 12.27
N LEU A 328 -18.89 -25.09 12.86
CA LEU A 328 -17.84 -24.13 13.21
C LEU A 328 -16.92 -24.69 14.31
N VAL A 329 -17.49 -25.31 15.36
CA VAL A 329 -16.69 -25.96 16.42
C VAL A 329 -15.83 -27.10 15.87
N LYS A 330 -16.35 -27.86 14.88
CA LYS A 330 -15.56 -28.89 14.18
C LYS A 330 -14.40 -28.28 13.37
N LEU A 331 -14.61 -27.15 12.69
CA LEU A 331 -13.52 -26.43 11.99
C LEU A 331 -12.49 -25.86 12.97
N MET A 332 -12.88 -25.50 14.19
CA MET A 332 -11.92 -25.14 15.24
C MET A 332 -11.06 -26.33 15.66
N ASP A 333 -11.61 -27.58 15.67
CA ASP A 333 -10.80 -28.79 15.87
C ASP A 333 -9.79 -28.96 14.73
N ASP A 334 -10.22 -28.74 13.49
CA ASP A 334 -9.35 -28.78 12.32
C ASP A 334 -8.22 -27.72 12.42
N ALA A 335 -8.52 -26.50 12.91
CA ALA A 335 -7.53 -25.45 13.16
C ALA A 335 -6.46 -25.88 14.20
N VAL A 336 -6.90 -26.50 15.29
CA VAL A 336 -5.99 -27.07 16.31
C VAL A 336 -5.14 -28.18 15.74
N GLU A 337 -5.71 -29.08 14.95
CA GLU A 337 -5.01 -30.19 14.33
C GLU A 337 -3.96 -29.74 13.31
N LEU A 338 -4.25 -28.67 12.54
CA LEU A 338 -3.29 -28.02 11.66
C LEU A 338 -2.17 -27.31 12.43
N GLY A 339 -2.42 -26.89 13.66
CA GLY A 339 -1.50 -26.12 14.49
C GLY A 339 -1.47 -24.62 14.15
N VAL A 340 -2.58 -24.06 13.65
CA VAL A 340 -2.72 -22.62 13.40
C VAL A 340 -3.17 -21.86 14.64
N ASP A 341 -2.87 -20.57 14.70
CA ASP A 341 -3.06 -19.75 15.90
C ASP A 341 -4.52 -19.32 16.13
N MET A 342 -5.36 -19.30 15.07
CA MET A 342 -6.67 -18.66 15.12
C MET A 342 -7.69 -19.33 14.19
N PHE A 343 -8.95 -19.34 14.59
CA PHE A 343 -10.12 -19.55 13.72
C PHE A 343 -10.78 -18.22 13.38
N LEU A 344 -11.07 -17.97 12.11
CA LEU A 344 -11.72 -16.77 11.61
C LEU A 344 -13.12 -17.11 11.06
N LEU A 345 -14.16 -16.60 11.71
CA LEU A 345 -15.55 -16.68 11.25
C LEU A 345 -15.81 -15.62 10.18
N ASP A 346 -16.09 -16.04 8.96
CA ASP A 346 -16.35 -15.18 7.81
C ASP A 346 -17.85 -14.79 7.69
N ASP A 347 -18.27 -14.26 6.53
CA ASP A 347 -19.63 -13.77 6.24
C ASP A 347 -20.71 -14.80 6.54
N GLY A 348 -21.90 -14.33 6.98
CA GLY A 348 -23.09 -15.16 7.15
C GLY A 348 -23.54 -15.42 8.58
N TRP A 349 -22.94 -14.81 9.59
CA TRP A 349 -23.22 -15.05 11.02
C TRP A 349 -24.29 -14.14 11.61
N PHE A 350 -24.81 -13.14 10.90
CA PHE A 350 -25.60 -12.03 11.43
C PHE A 350 -27.00 -11.91 10.82
N ALA A 351 -27.79 -10.98 11.35
CA ALA A 351 -29.17 -10.60 11.01
C ALA A 351 -30.24 -11.64 11.41
N ASN A 352 -31.33 -11.17 12.02
CA ASN A 352 -32.42 -12.03 12.45
C ASN A 352 -33.71 -11.83 11.63
N LYS A 353 -34.11 -10.60 11.29
CA LYS A 353 -35.27 -10.35 10.43
C LYS A 353 -35.02 -10.81 9.00
N TYR A 354 -33.82 -10.60 8.49
CA TYR A 354 -33.36 -11.00 7.18
C TYR A 354 -32.02 -11.77 7.30
N PRO A 355 -32.07 -13.04 7.78
CA PRO A 355 -30.86 -13.80 8.06
C PRO A 355 -29.87 -13.84 6.90
N ARG A 356 -28.60 -13.59 7.17
CA ARG A 356 -27.53 -13.58 6.17
C ARG A 356 -27.24 -14.99 5.65
N SER A 357 -28.01 -15.41 4.65
CA SER A 357 -27.88 -16.71 3.99
C SER A 357 -27.44 -16.59 2.51
N GLY A 358 -27.05 -15.40 2.08
CA GLY A 358 -26.61 -15.05 0.74
C GLY A 358 -26.40 -13.54 0.62
N ASP A 359 -25.94 -13.08 -0.52
CA ASP A 359 -25.54 -11.68 -0.77
C ASP A 359 -26.71 -10.67 -0.81
N HIS A 360 -27.96 -11.14 -0.86
CA HIS A 360 -29.13 -10.28 -1.11
C HIS A 360 -29.73 -9.63 0.11
N GLN A 361 -29.32 -10.01 1.32
CA GLN A 361 -29.99 -9.60 2.55
C GLN A 361 -29.09 -9.63 3.78
N GLY A 362 -29.52 -8.93 4.81
CA GLY A 362 -28.95 -8.97 6.16
C GLY A 362 -27.82 -7.99 6.42
N LEU A 363 -27.10 -7.55 5.36
CA LEU A 363 -25.96 -6.64 5.54
C LEU A 363 -26.44 -5.29 6.08
N GLY A 364 -25.88 -4.87 7.22
CA GLY A 364 -26.31 -3.72 8.02
C GLY A 364 -26.86 -4.07 9.40
N ASP A 365 -27.27 -5.33 9.63
CA ASP A 365 -27.85 -5.79 10.89
C ASP A 365 -26.87 -6.73 11.60
N TRP A 366 -26.05 -6.22 12.51
CA TRP A 366 -24.88 -6.91 13.07
C TRP A 366 -25.16 -7.68 14.37
N ASP A 367 -26.40 -8.14 14.57
CA ASP A 367 -26.74 -9.08 15.64
C ASP A 367 -26.58 -10.52 15.13
N GLU A 368 -25.99 -11.39 15.93
CA GLU A 368 -25.84 -12.80 15.58
C GLU A 368 -27.18 -13.48 15.25
N THR A 369 -27.22 -14.24 14.15
CA THR A 369 -28.45 -14.91 13.74
C THR A 369 -28.73 -16.16 14.58
N ALA A 370 -29.89 -16.16 15.26
CA ALA A 370 -30.27 -17.27 16.13
C ALA A 370 -30.46 -18.61 15.38
N ASP A 371 -30.78 -18.55 14.09
CA ASP A 371 -30.98 -19.75 13.26
C ASP A 371 -29.70 -20.59 13.12
N LYS A 372 -28.53 -19.94 13.02
CA LYS A 372 -27.24 -20.62 12.88
C LYS A 372 -26.46 -20.69 14.18
N LEU A 373 -26.62 -19.67 15.03
CA LEU A 373 -25.85 -19.47 16.26
C LEU A 373 -26.80 -19.31 17.47
N PRO A 374 -27.53 -20.36 17.85
CA PRO A 374 -28.53 -20.27 18.93
C PRO A 374 -27.92 -19.91 20.29
N HIS A 375 -26.64 -20.20 20.53
CA HIS A 375 -25.93 -19.80 21.76
C HIS A 375 -25.06 -18.53 21.56
N GLY A 376 -25.08 -17.94 20.37
CA GLY A 376 -24.40 -16.70 20.03
C GLY A 376 -22.87 -16.83 19.86
N ILE A 377 -22.24 -15.68 19.52
CA ILE A 377 -20.78 -15.60 19.30
C ILE A 377 -20.00 -15.93 20.58
N GLY A 378 -20.54 -15.62 21.76
CA GLY A 378 -19.91 -15.92 23.06
C GLY A 378 -19.62 -17.41 23.25
N TYR A 379 -20.48 -18.29 22.76
CA TYR A 379 -20.25 -19.73 22.76
C TYR A 379 -19.05 -20.13 21.89
N LEU A 380 -18.91 -19.51 20.72
CA LEU A 380 -17.81 -19.77 19.79
C LEU A 380 -16.47 -19.24 20.31
N THR A 381 -16.45 -18.05 20.89
CA THR A 381 -15.22 -17.49 21.50
C THR A 381 -14.76 -18.33 22.68
N GLU A 382 -15.69 -18.82 23.51
CA GLU A 382 -15.36 -19.74 24.61
C GLU A 382 -14.86 -21.10 24.11
N ALA A 383 -15.47 -21.64 23.04
CA ALA A 383 -15.03 -22.88 22.41
C ALA A 383 -13.60 -22.78 21.87
N ALA A 384 -13.27 -21.70 21.16
CA ALA A 384 -11.92 -21.42 20.68
C ALA A 384 -10.91 -21.31 21.84
N LYS A 385 -11.27 -20.56 22.88
CA LYS A 385 -10.44 -20.39 24.09
C LYS A 385 -10.16 -21.72 24.80
N LYS A 386 -11.17 -22.59 24.96
CA LYS A 386 -11.00 -23.95 25.54
C LYS A 386 -10.08 -24.82 24.69
N LYS A 387 -10.05 -24.62 23.38
CA LYS A 387 -9.17 -25.32 22.44
C LYS A 387 -7.77 -24.69 22.34
N GLY A 388 -7.50 -23.57 22.99
CA GLY A 388 -6.22 -22.88 23.01
C GLY A 388 -5.90 -22.06 21.76
N ILE A 389 -6.89 -21.76 20.92
CA ILE A 389 -6.76 -20.91 19.75
C ILE A 389 -7.49 -19.59 19.93
N LYS A 390 -7.13 -18.57 19.11
CA LYS A 390 -7.82 -17.29 19.06
C LYS A 390 -9.07 -17.36 18.17
N PHE A 391 -9.98 -16.40 18.36
CA PHE A 391 -11.19 -16.25 17.54
C PHE A 391 -11.20 -14.89 16.84
N GLY A 392 -11.39 -14.89 15.53
CA GLY A 392 -11.56 -13.71 14.71
C GLY A 392 -12.96 -13.69 14.07
N ILE A 393 -13.38 -12.50 13.60
CA ILE A 393 -14.68 -12.31 12.98
C ILE A 393 -14.62 -11.34 11.79
N TRP A 394 -15.41 -11.63 10.75
CA TRP A 394 -15.59 -10.78 9.58
C TRP A 394 -16.69 -9.76 9.78
N ILE A 395 -16.47 -8.55 9.27
CA ILE A 395 -17.46 -7.47 9.20
C ILE A 395 -17.35 -6.70 7.87
N GLU A 396 -18.45 -6.14 7.39
CA GLU A 396 -18.52 -5.23 6.24
C GLU A 396 -19.40 -4.01 6.60
N PRO A 397 -18.96 -3.15 7.56
CA PRO A 397 -19.83 -2.21 8.21
C PRO A 397 -20.12 -0.93 7.40
N GLU A 398 -19.46 -0.75 6.26
CA GLU A 398 -19.65 0.37 5.33
C GLU A 398 -20.75 0.12 4.30
N MET A 399 -21.29 -1.11 4.25
CA MET A 399 -22.25 -1.55 3.25
C MET A 399 -23.58 -1.94 3.88
N VAL A 400 -24.64 -1.90 3.06
CA VAL A 400 -25.98 -2.27 3.47
C VAL A 400 -26.75 -2.94 2.35
N ASN A 401 -27.55 -3.97 2.67
CA ASN A 401 -28.53 -4.49 1.71
C ASN A 401 -29.87 -3.76 1.84
N PRO A 402 -30.64 -3.62 0.76
CA PRO A 402 -32.02 -3.14 0.83
C PRO A 402 -32.92 -3.98 1.75
N LYS A 403 -32.66 -5.28 1.84
CA LYS A 403 -33.30 -6.19 2.81
C LYS A 403 -32.47 -6.22 4.09
N SER A 404 -32.58 -5.15 4.90
CA SER A 404 -32.04 -5.03 6.25
C SER A 404 -32.92 -4.09 7.09
N GLU A 405 -32.92 -4.26 8.40
CA GLU A 405 -33.59 -3.34 9.31
C GLU A 405 -32.93 -1.96 9.30
N LEU A 406 -31.62 -1.90 9.11
CA LEU A 406 -30.88 -0.64 8.99
C LEU A 406 -31.39 0.18 7.81
N TYR A 407 -31.52 -0.41 6.63
CA TYR A 407 -32.01 0.30 5.45
C TYR A 407 -33.47 0.74 5.61
N GLU A 408 -34.35 -0.09 6.23
CA GLU A 408 -35.73 0.28 6.52
C GLU A 408 -35.82 1.53 7.40
N LYS A 409 -34.91 1.64 8.40
CA LYS A 409 -34.90 2.74 9.40
C LYS A 409 -34.19 3.98 8.88
N HIS A 410 -33.15 3.83 8.06
CA HIS A 410 -32.21 4.89 7.71
C HIS A 410 -31.85 4.91 6.21
N LYS A 411 -32.85 5.06 5.35
CA LYS A 411 -32.61 5.25 3.90
C LYS A 411 -31.79 6.51 3.58
N ASP A 412 -31.85 7.52 4.46
CA ASP A 412 -31.09 8.76 4.37
C ASP A 412 -29.60 8.61 4.70
N TRP A 413 -29.16 7.43 5.16
CA TRP A 413 -27.76 7.11 5.44
C TRP A 413 -27.03 6.49 4.26
N VAL A 414 -27.75 6.21 3.18
CA VAL A 414 -27.19 5.56 1.99
C VAL A 414 -26.80 6.63 0.97
N ILE A 415 -25.69 6.39 0.30
CA ILE A 415 -25.28 7.18 -0.89
C ILE A 415 -26.20 6.76 -2.03
N HIS A 416 -27.15 7.62 -2.45
CA HIS A 416 -28.11 7.35 -3.51
C HIS A 416 -28.64 8.62 -4.17
N LEU A 417 -28.94 8.54 -5.46
CA LEU A 417 -29.51 9.64 -6.22
C LEU A 417 -31.01 9.82 -5.90
N PRO A 418 -31.47 11.03 -5.56
CA PRO A 418 -32.84 11.23 -5.05
C PRO A 418 -33.94 11.04 -6.10
N ASN A 419 -33.61 11.07 -7.38
CA ASN A 419 -34.59 11.00 -8.51
C ASN A 419 -34.22 9.95 -9.56
N ARG A 420 -33.48 8.95 -9.17
CA ARG A 420 -33.06 7.81 -10.00
C ARG A 420 -33.31 6.52 -9.23
N ASP A 421 -33.46 5.43 -9.98
CA ASP A 421 -33.45 4.08 -9.40
C ASP A 421 -32.06 3.80 -8.83
N GLU A 422 -32.01 3.10 -7.69
CA GLU A 422 -30.77 2.68 -7.09
C GLU A 422 -30.06 1.65 -7.94
N TYR A 423 -28.77 1.83 -8.15
CA TYR A 423 -27.91 0.84 -8.77
C TYR A 423 -27.14 0.06 -7.71
N TYR A 424 -27.28 -1.25 -7.71
CA TYR A 424 -26.64 -2.15 -6.76
C TYR A 424 -25.40 -2.80 -7.38
N PHE A 425 -24.28 -2.68 -6.71
CA PHE A 425 -23.12 -3.51 -6.99
C PHE A 425 -23.10 -4.64 -5.96
N ARG A 426 -23.06 -5.91 -6.39
CA ARG A 426 -23.13 -7.08 -5.51
C ARG A 426 -24.34 -7.03 -4.55
N ASN A 427 -25.51 -6.56 -5.02
CA ASN A 427 -26.73 -6.38 -4.22
C ASN A 427 -26.59 -5.46 -2.99
N GLN A 428 -25.59 -4.59 -2.98
CA GLN A 428 -25.25 -3.70 -1.86
C GLN A 428 -25.37 -2.23 -2.25
N LEU A 429 -25.53 -1.41 -1.23
CA LEU A 429 -25.39 0.05 -1.26
C LEU A 429 -24.32 0.47 -0.25
N VAL A 430 -23.73 1.63 -0.48
CA VAL A 430 -22.68 2.20 0.36
C VAL A 430 -23.29 3.17 1.37
N LEU A 431 -22.96 3.01 2.64
CA LEU A 431 -23.32 3.95 3.70
C LEU A 431 -22.49 5.23 3.60
N ASP A 432 -23.11 6.39 3.83
CA ASP A 432 -22.49 7.70 3.67
C ASP A 432 -21.59 8.07 4.85
N LEU A 433 -20.33 7.70 4.81
CA LEU A 433 -19.34 8.06 5.83
C LEU A 433 -18.98 9.56 5.89
N SER A 434 -19.47 10.39 4.96
CA SER A 434 -19.39 11.85 5.13
C SER A 434 -20.31 12.34 6.28
N ASN A 435 -21.31 11.51 6.66
CA ASN A 435 -22.27 11.78 7.72
C ASN A 435 -21.77 11.27 9.09
N PRO A 436 -21.56 12.15 10.10
CA PRO A 436 -21.10 11.74 11.43
C PRO A 436 -21.98 10.68 12.12
N LYS A 437 -23.30 10.66 11.86
CA LYS A 437 -24.19 9.63 12.43
C LYS A 437 -23.87 8.24 11.86
N VAL A 438 -23.50 8.17 10.60
CA VAL A 438 -23.06 6.92 9.95
C VAL A 438 -21.70 6.49 10.50
N GLN A 439 -20.79 7.44 10.73
CA GLN A 439 -19.52 7.16 11.40
C GLN A 439 -19.73 6.58 12.81
N ASP A 440 -20.67 7.14 13.57
CA ASP A 440 -21.03 6.62 14.91
C ASP A 440 -21.60 5.20 14.84
N TYR A 441 -22.43 4.92 13.85
CA TYR A 441 -22.96 3.59 13.61
C TYR A 441 -21.85 2.58 13.26
N VAL A 442 -20.98 2.91 12.29
CA VAL A 442 -19.90 2.02 11.85
C VAL A 442 -18.90 1.74 12.98
N PHE A 443 -18.53 2.78 13.76
CA PHE A 443 -17.75 2.59 14.98
C PHE A 443 -18.48 1.66 15.97
N GLY A 444 -19.79 1.88 16.15
CA GLY A 444 -20.64 1.10 17.03
C GLY A 444 -20.69 -0.40 16.71
N VAL A 445 -20.54 -0.79 15.43
CA VAL A 445 -20.46 -2.20 15.04
C VAL A 445 -19.29 -2.90 15.73
N VAL A 446 -18.09 -2.32 15.63
CA VAL A 446 -16.90 -2.86 16.30
C VAL A 446 -17.02 -2.76 17.81
N ASP A 447 -17.47 -1.61 18.31
CA ASP A 447 -17.55 -1.33 19.75
C ASP A 447 -18.54 -2.26 20.48
N ASN A 448 -19.69 -2.52 19.87
CA ASN A 448 -20.69 -3.44 20.41
C ASN A 448 -20.19 -4.89 20.44
N LEU A 449 -19.55 -5.34 19.35
CA LEU A 449 -18.97 -6.69 19.29
C LEU A 449 -17.88 -6.88 20.36
N MET A 450 -16.93 -5.94 20.47
CA MET A 450 -15.86 -5.99 21.45
C MET A 450 -16.35 -5.86 22.89
N THR A 451 -17.40 -5.08 23.13
CA THR A 451 -17.99 -4.92 24.47
C THR A 451 -18.77 -6.18 24.89
N LYS A 452 -19.53 -6.76 23.96
CA LYS A 452 -20.33 -7.98 24.21
C LYS A 452 -19.46 -9.23 24.25
N TYR A 453 -18.41 -9.29 23.43
CA TYR A 453 -17.55 -10.45 23.24
C TYR A 453 -16.05 -10.07 23.30
N PRO A 454 -15.51 -9.78 24.49
CA PRO A 454 -14.14 -9.27 24.66
C PRO A 454 -13.05 -10.29 24.28
N ASP A 455 -13.39 -11.56 24.10
CA ASP A 455 -12.46 -12.59 23.64
C ASP A 455 -12.31 -12.64 22.10
N ILE A 456 -12.98 -11.75 21.34
CA ILE A 456 -12.68 -11.54 19.91
C ILE A 456 -11.28 -10.94 19.80
N ALA A 457 -10.39 -11.61 19.06
CA ALA A 457 -8.98 -11.26 18.98
C ALA A 457 -8.56 -10.72 17.60
N PHE A 458 -9.48 -10.64 16.63
CA PHE A 458 -9.16 -10.25 15.26
C PHE A 458 -10.42 -9.88 14.47
N PHE A 459 -10.31 -8.86 13.59
CA PHE A 459 -11.36 -8.54 12.63
C PHE A 459 -10.85 -8.64 11.20
N LYS A 460 -11.66 -9.22 10.31
CA LYS A 460 -11.55 -9.06 8.86
C LYS A 460 -12.59 -8.02 8.45
N TRP A 461 -12.12 -6.84 8.04
CA TRP A 461 -12.96 -5.72 7.63
C TRP A 461 -13.04 -5.65 6.11
N ASP A 462 -14.22 -5.85 5.56
CA ASP A 462 -14.47 -5.90 4.14
C ASP A 462 -15.21 -4.64 3.62
N CYS A 463 -15.16 -4.45 2.28
CA CYS A 463 -15.83 -3.37 1.58
C CYS A 463 -15.97 -3.76 0.09
N ASN A 464 -17.09 -4.36 -0.29
CA ASN A 464 -17.24 -5.04 -1.57
C ASN A 464 -17.89 -4.20 -2.69
N SER A 465 -18.39 -2.99 -2.37
CA SER A 465 -19.04 -2.15 -3.36
C SER A 465 -18.30 -0.84 -3.60
N PRO A 466 -18.07 -0.44 -4.86
CA PRO A 466 -17.71 0.93 -5.19
C PRO A 466 -18.90 1.87 -4.95
N ILE A 467 -18.67 3.19 -4.91
CA ILE A 467 -19.73 4.19 -4.89
C ILE A 467 -20.31 4.33 -6.29
N THR A 468 -21.53 3.83 -6.49
CA THR A 468 -22.22 3.79 -7.79
C THR A 468 -23.35 4.81 -7.94
N ASN A 469 -23.89 5.32 -6.82
CA ASN A 469 -24.98 6.28 -6.78
C ASN A 469 -24.47 7.59 -6.15
N ILE A 470 -23.81 8.44 -6.91
CA ILE A 470 -22.93 9.51 -6.40
C ILE A 470 -23.75 10.72 -5.92
N TYR A 471 -24.40 10.58 -4.76
CA TYR A 471 -25.08 11.69 -4.08
C TYR A 471 -25.24 11.39 -2.59
N SER A 472 -24.84 12.36 -1.77
CA SER A 472 -25.02 12.35 -0.31
C SER A 472 -26.19 13.24 0.11
N VAL A 473 -27.16 12.67 0.79
CA VAL A 473 -28.27 13.44 1.40
C VAL A 473 -27.73 14.42 2.47
N TYR A 474 -26.65 14.03 3.16
CA TYR A 474 -26.02 14.83 4.20
C TYR A 474 -25.27 16.04 3.65
N LEU A 475 -24.53 15.89 2.56
CA LEU A 475 -23.67 16.96 2.01
C LEU A 475 -24.45 18.11 1.33
N LYS A 476 -25.71 17.91 0.96
CA LYS A 476 -26.59 18.92 0.34
C LYS A 476 -25.94 19.57 -0.90
N ASP A 477 -25.56 20.84 -0.80
CA ASP A 477 -24.92 21.64 -1.86
C ASP A 477 -23.42 21.33 -2.07
N LYS A 478 -22.82 20.54 -1.18
CA LYS A 478 -21.38 20.17 -1.24
C LYS A 478 -21.15 18.78 -1.83
N GLN A 479 -21.87 18.42 -2.89
CA GLN A 479 -21.78 17.06 -3.44
C GLN A 479 -20.38 16.70 -3.94
N SER A 480 -19.61 17.66 -4.44
CA SER A 480 -18.21 17.43 -4.86
C SER A 480 -17.24 17.08 -3.73
N HIS A 481 -17.65 17.23 -2.46
CA HIS A 481 -16.86 16.79 -1.32
C HIS A 481 -16.98 15.28 -1.05
N LEU A 482 -17.97 14.57 -1.64
CA LEU A 482 -18.34 13.23 -1.26
C LEU A 482 -17.15 12.25 -1.24
N TYR A 483 -16.36 12.19 -2.31
CA TYR A 483 -15.24 11.26 -2.39
C TYR A 483 -14.12 11.53 -1.37
N ILE A 484 -13.92 12.79 -0.99
CA ILE A 484 -12.91 13.18 0.00
C ILE A 484 -13.45 12.99 1.41
N ASP A 485 -14.64 13.50 1.69
CA ASP A 485 -15.21 13.48 3.04
C ASP A 485 -15.65 12.06 3.45
N TYR A 486 -15.99 11.17 2.50
CA TYR A 486 -16.17 9.75 2.74
C TYR A 486 -14.90 9.10 3.33
N VAL A 487 -13.76 9.29 2.69
CA VAL A 487 -12.48 8.71 3.15
C VAL A 487 -12.04 9.31 4.48
N ARG A 488 -12.21 10.62 4.67
CA ARG A 488 -11.94 11.28 5.96
C ARG A 488 -12.85 10.73 7.07
N GLY A 489 -14.12 10.44 6.73
CA GLY A 489 -15.05 9.79 7.64
C GLY A 489 -14.64 8.38 8.02
N LEU A 490 -14.14 7.59 7.04
CA LEU A 490 -13.57 6.27 7.30
C LEU A 490 -12.37 6.36 8.26
N TYR A 491 -11.45 7.28 8.00
CA TYR A 491 -10.29 7.47 8.90
C TYR A 491 -10.70 7.90 10.30
N ASN A 492 -11.71 8.76 10.46
CA ASN A 492 -12.23 9.12 11.77
C ASN A 492 -12.77 7.90 12.54
N VAL A 493 -13.46 6.99 11.85
CA VAL A 493 -13.91 5.73 12.46
C VAL A 493 -12.73 4.86 12.87
N LEU A 494 -11.77 4.67 11.98
CA LEU A 494 -10.59 3.81 12.22
C LEU A 494 -9.69 4.37 13.34
N GLU A 495 -9.53 5.71 13.44
CA GLU A 495 -8.83 6.35 14.55
C GLU A 495 -9.53 6.10 15.91
N ARG A 496 -10.85 6.17 15.93
CA ARG A 496 -11.65 5.87 17.14
C ARG A 496 -11.49 4.40 17.55
N VAL A 497 -11.52 3.48 16.58
CA VAL A 497 -11.29 2.05 16.84
C VAL A 497 -9.87 1.84 17.40
N LYS A 498 -8.86 2.40 16.75
CA LYS A 498 -7.46 2.31 17.19
C LYS A 498 -7.23 2.90 18.57
N ALA A 499 -7.85 4.04 18.88
CA ALA A 499 -7.74 4.68 20.18
C ALA A 499 -8.37 3.87 21.31
N LYS A 500 -9.51 3.21 21.05
CA LYS A 500 -10.21 2.39 22.05
C LYS A 500 -9.67 0.97 22.17
N TYR A 501 -9.23 0.38 21.05
CA TYR A 501 -8.74 -0.99 20.93
C TYR A 501 -7.35 -1.02 20.27
N PRO A 502 -6.31 -0.45 20.92
CA PRO A 502 -4.99 -0.28 20.29
C PRO A 502 -4.33 -1.61 19.90
N ASP A 503 -4.58 -2.66 20.66
CA ASP A 503 -3.97 -3.98 20.48
C ASP A 503 -4.79 -4.92 19.56
N LEU A 504 -5.87 -4.43 18.95
CA LEU A 504 -6.73 -5.22 18.08
C LEU A 504 -6.12 -5.28 16.67
N PRO A 505 -5.62 -6.45 16.21
CA PRO A 505 -5.18 -6.62 14.85
C PRO A 505 -6.39 -6.75 13.90
N MET A 506 -6.26 -6.18 12.70
CA MET A 506 -7.30 -6.23 11.68
C MET A 506 -6.72 -6.53 10.31
N MET A 507 -7.44 -7.32 9.51
CA MET A 507 -7.20 -7.57 8.09
C MET A 507 -8.09 -6.65 7.25
N LEU A 508 -7.49 -5.89 6.35
CA LEU A 508 -8.21 -5.12 5.36
C LEU A 508 -8.62 -6.02 4.18
N CYS A 509 -9.89 -6.01 3.84
CA CYS A 509 -10.42 -6.65 2.64
C CYS A 509 -11.27 -5.64 1.85
N SER A 510 -11.37 -5.84 0.55
CA SER A 510 -12.30 -5.10 -0.31
C SER A 510 -12.59 -5.94 -1.55
N GLY A 511 -13.24 -7.11 -1.35
CA GLY A 511 -13.35 -8.13 -2.38
C GLY A 511 -11.98 -8.49 -2.94
N GLY A 512 -11.03 -8.83 -2.07
CA GLY A 512 -9.62 -8.90 -2.38
C GLY A 512 -8.88 -7.58 -2.17
N GLY A 513 -7.95 -7.24 -3.04
CA GLY A 513 -7.05 -6.08 -2.97
C GLY A 513 -7.65 -4.75 -3.40
N GLY A 514 -8.98 -4.60 -3.37
CA GLY A 514 -9.66 -3.39 -3.85
C GLY A 514 -9.39 -2.10 -3.04
N ARG A 515 -8.63 -2.17 -1.93
CA ARG A 515 -8.24 -1.03 -1.07
C ARG A 515 -6.87 -1.22 -0.42
N SER A 516 -5.87 -1.62 -1.17
CA SER A 516 -4.54 -1.87 -0.62
C SER A 516 -3.67 -0.62 -0.74
N ASP A 517 -3.59 0.19 0.33
CA ASP A 517 -2.76 1.39 0.41
C ASP A 517 -2.12 1.53 1.80
N TYR A 518 -1.09 2.38 1.89
CA TYR A 518 -0.33 2.53 3.12
C TYR A 518 -1.01 3.38 4.21
N GLU A 519 -1.99 4.24 3.88
CA GLU A 519 -2.75 4.92 4.93
C GLU A 519 -3.67 3.93 5.64
N ALA A 520 -4.38 3.08 4.90
CA ALA A 520 -5.16 2.00 5.50
C ALA A 520 -4.31 1.10 6.40
N LEU A 521 -3.08 0.73 5.98
CA LEU A 521 -2.17 -0.11 6.77
C LEU A 521 -1.64 0.56 8.06
N SER A 522 -1.89 1.84 8.29
CA SER A 522 -1.66 2.48 9.59
C SER A 522 -2.68 2.03 10.66
N TYR A 523 -3.80 1.46 10.22
CA TYR A 523 -4.90 0.94 11.05
C TYR A 523 -5.00 -0.59 10.99
N PHE A 524 -4.58 -1.19 9.86
CA PHE A 524 -4.64 -2.63 9.61
C PHE A 524 -3.25 -3.27 9.67
N THR A 525 -3.17 -4.47 10.22
CA THR A 525 -1.91 -5.22 10.31
C THR A 525 -1.54 -5.89 8.98
N GLU A 526 -2.54 -6.16 8.16
CA GLU A 526 -2.43 -6.91 6.91
C GLU A 526 -3.65 -6.68 6.01
N PHE A 527 -3.54 -7.11 4.75
CA PHE A 527 -4.66 -7.08 3.79
C PHE A 527 -4.83 -8.41 3.05
N TRP A 528 -6.03 -8.63 2.54
CA TRP A 528 -6.38 -9.74 1.66
C TRP A 528 -6.10 -9.34 0.21
N PRO A 529 -5.04 -9.82 -0.46
CA PRO A 529 -4.64 -9.32 -1.77
C PRO A 529 -5.58 -9.73 -2.91
N SER A 530 -6.29 -10.87 -2.79
CA SER A 530 -7.24 -11.35 -3.78
C SER A 530 -8.15 -12.42 -3.24
N ASP A 531 -9.42 -12.41 -3.66
CA ASP A 531 -10.36 -13.53 -3.45
C ASP A 531 -9.96 -14.76 -4.28
N ASN A 532 -9.16 -14.56 -5.34
CA ASN A 532 -8.61 -15.66 -6.10
C ASN A 532 -7.47 -16.34 -5.33
N THR A 533 -7.72 -17.55 -4.89
CA THR A 533 -6.77 -18.39 -4.16
C THR A 533 -6.15 -19.50 -5.01
N ASP A 534 -6.40 -19.49 -6.34
CA ASP A 534 -5.66 -20.35 -7.27
C ASP A 534 -4.15 -20.10 -7.10
N PRO A 535 -3.35 -21.10 -6.77
CA PRO A 535 -1.95 -20.91 -6.47
C PRO A 535 -1.14 -20.38 -7.67
N ILE A 536 -1.57 -20.63 -8.91
CA ILE A 536 -0.90 -20.08 -10.10
C ILE A 536 -1.15 -18.57 -10.16
N GLU A 537 -2.42 -18.15 -10.07
CA GLU A 537 -2.78 -16.71 -10.06
C GLU A 537 -2.12 -15.99 -8.88
N ARG A 538 -2.05 -16.64 -7.71
CA ARG A 538 -1.39 -16.07 -6.54
C ARG A 538 0.11 -15.84 -6.73
N LEU A 539 0.81 -16.63 -7.56
CA LEU A 539 2.20 -16.35 -7.92
C LEU A 539 2.33 -14.99 -8.63
N PHE A 540 1.39 -14.61 -9.50
CA PHE A 540 1.38 -13.32 -10.18
C PHE A 540 0.92 -12.18 -9.26
N ILE A 541 -0.17 -12.39 -8.53
CA ILE A 541 -0.77 -11.39 -7.62
C ILE A 541 0.22 -11.03 -6.51
N GLN A 542 0.80 -12.03 -5.83
CA GLN A 542 1.80 -11.82 -4.77
C GLN A 542 3.09 -11.18 -5.32
N TRP A 543 3.50 -11.53 -6.53
CA TRP A 543 4.61 -10.87 -7.22
C TRP A 543 4.35 -9.38 -7.43
N GLY A 544 3.17 -9.02 -7.92
CA GLY A 544 2.78 -7.62 -8.16
C GLY A 544 2.77 -6.80 -6.88
N PHE A 545 2.04 -7.25 -5.85
CA PHE A 545 1.99 -6.53 -4.57
C PHE A 545 3.34 -6.48 -3.86
N SER A 546 4.19 -7.51 -3.98
CA SER A 546 5.52 -7.54 -3.37
C SER A 546 6.48 -6.46 -3.89
N GLN A 547 6.13 -5.78 -4.99
CA GLN A 547 6.92 -4.66 -5.50
C GLN A 547 6.96 -3.49 -4.52
N VAL A 548 5.93 -3.36 -3.68
CA VAL A 548 5.77 -2.25 -2.73
C VAL A 548 5.50 -2.76 -1.30
N PHE A 549 4.73 -3.85 -1.14
CA PHE A 549 4.28 -4.34 0.17
C PHE A 549 5.12 -5.51 0.69
N PRO A 550 5.56 -5.51 1.97
CA PRO A 550 6.28 -6.63 2.57
C PRO A 550 5.38 -7.85 2.77
N ALA A 551 5.96 -9.04 2.73
CA ALA A 551 5.25 -10.32 2.87
C ALA A 551 4.31 -10.40 4.08
N LYS A 552 4.69 -9.77 5.21
CA LYS A 552 3.89 -9.77 6.44
C LYS A 552 2.54 -9.05 6.32
N THR A 553 2.36 -8.19 5.32
CA THR A 553 1.10 -7.48 5.11
C THR A 553 0.15 -8.20 4.15
N MET A 554 0.62 -9.22 3.45
CA MET A 554 -0.17 -9.97 2.48
C MET A 554 -0.65 -11.30 3.05
N CYS A 555 -1.97 -11.54 3.01
CA CYS A 555 -2.54 -12.82 3.43
C CYS A 555 -2.63 -13.79 2.27
N ALA A 556 -2.28 -15.06 2.52
CA ALA A 556 -2.39 -16.12 1.52
C ALA A 556 -2.96 -17.38 2.18
N HIS A 557 -4.06 -17.89 1.60
CA HIS A 557 -4.74 -19.05 2.13
C HIS A 557 -4.63 -20.27 1.20
N VAL A 558 -4.55 -21.43 1.80
CA VAL A 558 -4.64 -22.73 1.13
C VAL A 558 -6.11 -23.08 1.00
N THR A 559 -6.59 -23.25 -0.23
CA THR A 559 -8.00 -23.52 -0.54
C THR A 559 -8.15 -24.65 -1.56
N THR A 560 -9.35 -24.82 -2.09
CA THR A 560 -9.66 -25.84 -3.10
C THR A 560 -9.98 -25.24 -4.48
N TRP A 561 -9.69 -23.98 -4.75
CA TRP A 561 -10.00 -23.30 -6.01
C TRP A 561 -9.42 -24.02 -7.23
N ASN A 562 -8.15 -24.43 -7.16
CA ASN A 562 -7.51 -25.21 -8.22
C ASN A 562 -7.19 -26.64 -7.74
N LYS A 563 -8.13 -27.54 -7.94
CA LYS A 563 -8.00 -28.95 -7.54
C LYS A 563 -6.96 -29.74 -8.37
N ASN A 564 -6.51 -29.21 -9.50
CA ASN A 564 -5.47 -29.85 -10.33
C ASN A 564 -4.08 -29.66 -9.73
N SER A 565 -3.89 -28.65 -8.86
CA SER A 565 -2.67 -28.47 -8.10
C SER A 565 -2.70 -29.30 -6.81
N SER A 566 -1.53 -29.82 -6.41
CA SER A 566 -1.40 -30.56 -5.15
C SER A 566 -1.57 -29.62 -3.95
N VAL A 567 -1.95 -30.19 -2.81
CA VAL A 567 -1.97 -29.45 -1.53
C VAL A 567 -0.59 -28.87 -1.22
N LYS A 568 0.48 -29.61 -1.54
CA LYS A 568 1.86 -29.13 -1.42
C LYS A 568 2.09 -27.84 -2.20
N PHE A 569 1.74 -27.81 -3.48
CA PHE A 569 1.94 -26.63 -4.31
C PHE A 569 1.18 -25.41 -3.76
N ARG A 570 -0.10 -25.58 -3.40
CA ARG A 570 -0.94 -24.53 -2.80
C ARG A 570 -0.36 -24.01 -1.49
N THR A 571 0.10 -24.89 -0.63
CA THR A 571 0.66 -24.54 0.68
C THR A 571 1.99 -23.81 0.54
N ASP A 572 2.89 -24.29 -0.34
CA ASP A 572 4.18 -23.66 -0.56
C ASP A 572 4.03 -22.23 -1.15
N VAL A 573 3.04 -21.99 -2.03
CA VAL A 573 2.69 -20.64 -2.50
C VAL A 573 2.19 -19.76 -1.36
N ALA A 574 1.31 -20.26 -0.51
CA ALA A 574 0.78 -19.49 0.61
C ALA A 574 1.85 -19.16 1.67
N MET A 575 2.84 -20.01 1.85
CA MET A 575 3.95 -19.80 2.81
C MET A 575 4.86 -18.61 2.45
N MET A 576 4.80 -18.08 1.23
CA MET A 576 5.55 -16.86 0.86
C MET A 576 5.03 -15.60 1.55
N CYS A 577 3.85 -15.65 2.18
CA CYS A 577 3.18 -14.52 2.82
C CYS A 577 2.65 -14.92 4.20
N LYS A 578 1.70 -14.19 4.78
CA LYS A 578 0.98 -14.63 5.99
C LYS A 578 0.12 -15.84 5.67
N LEU A 579 0.51 -16.99 6.18
CA LEU A 579 -0.14 -18.28 5.91
C LEU A 579 -1.51 -18.38 6.61
N GLY A 580 -2.51 -18.81 5.86
CA GLY A 580 -3.80 -19.25 6.34
C GLY A 580 -4.32 -20.45 5.56
N PHE A 581 -5.45 -20.98 6.02
CA PHE A 581 -6.19 -22.09 5.41
C PHE A 581 -7.66 -21.74 5.31
N ASP A 582 -8.31 -22.31 4.32
CA ASP A 582 -9.75 -22.17 4.10
C ASP A 582 -10.27 -23.49 3.49
N ILE A 583 -10.19 -24.55 4.28
CA ILE A 583 -10.42 -25.95 3.90
C ILE A 583 -11.02 -26.74 5.06
N LYS A 584 -11.55 -27.92 4.77
CA LYS A 584 -11.93 -28.94 5.76
C LYS A 584 -10.89 -30.07 5.74
N LEU A 585 -10.37 -30.48 6.89
CA LEU A 585 -9.47 -31.63 6.95
C LEU A 585 -10.14 -32.91 6.52
N ALA A 586 -11.45 -33.06 6.77
CA ALA A 586 -12.23 -34.21 6.35
C ALA A 586 -12.24 -34.44 4.83
N ASP A 587 -11.94 -33.43 4.03
CA ASP A 587 -11.89 -33.52 2.57
C ASP A 587 -10.47 -33.83 2.04
N MET A 588 -9.49 -34.02 2.94
CA MET A 588 -8.08 -34.26 2.61
C MET A 588 -7.70 -35.75 2.78
N SER A 589 -6.68 -36.16 2.04
CA SER A 589 -5.99 -37.43 2.34
C SER A 589 -5.15 -37.33 3.62
N LYS A 590 -4.85 -38.45 4.25
CA LYS A 590 -3.99 -38.48 5.46
C LYS A 590 -2.57 -37.94 5.18
N ASP A 591 -2.06 -38.16 3.98
CA ASP A 591 -0.75 -37.65 3.58
C ASP A 591 -0.79 -36.12 3.40
N ASP A 592 -1.84 -35.56 2.79
CA ASP A 592 -2.04 -34.11 2.65
C ASP A 592 -2.21 -33.45 4.01
N GLU A 593 -2.99 -34.02 4.91
CA GLU A 593 -3.17 -33.55 6.29
C GLU A 593 -1.83 -33.52 7.05
N THR A 594 -1.06 -34.62 6.96
CA THR A 594 0.26 -34.74 7.59
C THR A 594 1.24 -33.72 6.99
N TYR A 595 1.19 -33.53 5.67
CA TYR A 595 1.95 -32.50 4.96
C TYR A 595 1.62 -31.10 5.49
N CYS A 596 0.34 -30.70 5.55
CA CYS A 596 -0.08 -29.39 6.01
C CYS A 596 0.38 -29.11 7.44
N ARG A 597 0.27 -30.05 8.37
CA ARG A 597 0.78 -29.92 9.74
C ARG A 597 2.29 -29.66 9.77
N THR A 598 3.04 -30.44 8.99
CA THR A 598 4.50 -30.27 8.88
C THR A 598 4.83 -28.89 8.27
N ALA A 599 4.11 -28.47 7.25
CA ALA A 599 4.29 -27.18 6.62
C ALA A 599 4.01 -26.01 7.59
N VAL A 600 2.94 -26.09 8.41
CA VAL A 600 2.66 -25.08 9.46
C VAL A 600 3.80 -25.03 10.49
N GLN A 601 4.33 -26.17 10.93
CA GLN A 601 5.47 -26.21 11.85
C GLN A 601 6.71 -25.54 11.22
N ASN A 602 7.03 -25.88 9.97
CA ASN A 602 8.12 -25.24 9.24
C ASN A 602 7.88 -23.74 9.05
N TYR A 603 6.66 -23.34 8.68
CA TYR A 603 6.30 -21.93 8.54
C TYR A 603 6.49 -21.16 9.86
N ASN A 604 6.01 -21.70 10.98
CA ASN A 604 6.17 -21.05 12.29
C ASN A 604 7.65 -20.83 12.65
N ARG A 605 8.54 -21.75 12.26
CA ARG A 605 9.99 -21.62 12.42
C ARG A 605 10.60 -20.60 11.43
N LEU A 606 10.03 -20.48 10.23
CA LEU A 606 10.52 -19.61 9.16
C LEU A 606 9.89 -18.20 9.17
N LYS A 607 8.81 -17.97 9.91
CA LYS A 607 8.15 -16.66 10.02
C LYS A 607 9.13 -15.49 10.16
N PRO A 608 10.17 -15.54 11.02
CA PRO A 608 11.09 -14.41 11.15
C PRO A 608 11.86 -14.11 9.86
N VAL A 609 12.14 -15.11 9.03
CA VAL A 609 12.83 -14.93 7.76
C VAL A 609 11.87 -14.42 6.68
N VAL A 610 10.69 -15.05 6.55
CA VAL A 610 9.72 -14.70 5.49
C VAL A 610 9.09 -13.33 5.73
N LEU A 611 8.69 -13.03 6.97
CA LEU A 611 7.93 -11.84 7.28
C LEU A 611 8.80 -10.61 7.57
N GLU A 612 10.03 -10.81 8.08
CA GLU A 612 10.94 -9.73 8.49
C GLU A 612 12.19 -9.59 7.62
N GLY A 613 12.54 -10.61 6.85
CA GLY A 613 13.75 -10.66 6.03
C GLY A 613 13.68 -9.78 4.78
N ASP A 614 14.82 -9.72 4.10
CA ASP A 614 14.97 -9.07 2.80
C ASP A 614 14.44 -10.00 1.70
N MET A 615 13.53 -9.48 0.88
CA MET A 615 12.97 -10.22 -0.24
C MET A 615 13.79 -10.02 -1.51
N TYR A 616 14.01 -11.12 -2.23
CA TYR A 616 14.64 -11.16 -3.55
C TYR A 616 13.79 -11.97 -4.51
N ARG A 617 13.36 -11.35 -5.60
CA ARG A 617 12.64 -12.00 -6.71
C ARG A 617 13.68 -12.55 -7.68
N LEU A 618 13.87 -13.86 -7.72
CA LEU A 618 14.96 -14.49 -8.46
C LEU A 618 14.59 -14.79 -9.90
N VAL A 619 13.36 -15.29 -10.14
CA VAL A 619 12.85 -15.61 -11.48
C VAL A 619 11.42 -15.15 -11.60
N SER A 620 11.16 -14.28 -12.58
CA SER A 620 9.84 -13.68 -12.80
C SER A 620 8.85 -14.65 -13.43
N PRO A 621 7.59 -14.71 -12.97
CA PRO A 621 6.55 -15.52 -13.62
C PRO A 621 6.10 -14.97 -14.97
N TYR A 622 6.40 -13.70 -15.28
CA TYR A 622 5.96 -13.05 -16.53
C TYR A 622 6.80 -13.41 -17.75
N GLY A 623 8.02 -13.89 -17.57
CA GLY A 623 8.92 -14.22 -18.68
C GLY A 623 9.44 -15.65 -18.66
N SER A 624 8.86 -16.52 -17.80
CA SER A 624 9.32 -17.88 -17.60
C SER A 624 8.18 -18.83 -17.28
N ASN A 625 8.34 -20.11 -17.60
CA ASN A 625 7.46 -21.20 -17.15
C ASN A 625 7.71 -21.62 -15.70
N HIS A 626 8.66 -20.95 -15.05
CA HIS A 626 9.10 -21.14 -13.69
C HIS A 626 9.12 -19.82 -12.94
N THR A 627 9.04 -19.85 -11.62
CA THR A 627 9.23 -18.65 -10.80
C THR A 627 9.95 -19.00 -9.50
N SER A 628 10.70 -18.04 -8.96
CA SER A 628 11.38 -18.21 -7.69
C SER A 628 11.50 -16.90 -6.93
N THR A 629 11.28 -16.99 -5.62
CA THR A 629 11.40 -15.89 -4.66
C THR A 629 12.22 -16.36 -3.46
N MET A 630 13.03 -15.49 -2.88
CA MET A 630 13.87 -15.78 -1.74
C MET A 630 13.70 -14.71 -0.66
N TYR A 631 13.77 -15.14 0.58
CA TYR A 631 13.84 -14.27 1.76
C TYR A 631 15.13 -14.55 2.52
N VAL A 632 15.80 -13.50 2.97
CA VAL A 632 17.07 -13.58 3.72
C VAL A 632 16.92 -12.84 5.04
N GLY A 633 17.22 -13.50 6.14
CA GLY A 633 17.26 -12.86 7.46
C GLY A 633 18.23 -11.67 7.51
N LYS A 634 17.94 -10.68 8.31
CA LYS A 634 18.76 -9.45 8.40
C LYS A 634 20.20 -9.71 8.88
N ASP A 635 20.43 -10.80 9.64
CA ASP A 635 21.74 -11.30 10.06
C ASP A 635 22.47 -12.10 8.99
N LYS A 636 21.77 -12.46 7.90
CA LYS A 636 22.24 -13.35 6.83
C LYS A 636 22.62 -14.77 7.29
N ASP A 637 22.12 -15.19 8.43
CA ASP A 637 22.36 -16.56 8.94
C ASP A 637 21.38 -17.56 8.35
N LYS A 638 20.19 -17.10 7.96
CA LYS A 638 19.14 -17.95 7.38
C LYS A 638 18.51 -17.30 6.17
N ALA A 639 18.23 -18.14 5.18
CA ALA A 639 17.40 -17.79 4.06
C ALA A 639 16.44 -18.93 3.71
N VAL A 640 15.37 -18.60 3.01
CA VAL A 640 14.44 -19.57 2.44
C VAL A 640 14.16 -19.22 0.99
N VAL A 641 14.25 -20.21 0.12
CA VAL A 641 13.99 -20.10 -1.32
C VAL A 641 12.73 -20.88 -1.64
N PHE A 642 11.79 -20.23 -2.32
CA PHE A 642 10.60 -20.84 -2.90
C PHE A 642 10.79 -20.91 -4.41
N ALA A 643 10.62 -22.09 -4.99
CA ALA A 643 10.75 -22.33 -6.42
C ALA A 643 9.54 -23.11 -6.93
N PHE A 644 8.99 -22.69 -8.06
CA PHE A 644 7.77 -23.25 -8.62
C PHE A 644 7.92 -23.51 -10.11
N ASP A 645 7.55 -24.72 -10.53
CA ASP A 645 7.43 -25.14 -11.91
C ASP A 645 5.97 -24.99 -12.33
N ILE A 646 5.64 -23.90 -13.02
CA ILE A 646 4.25 -23.57 -13.39
C ILE A 646 3.82 -24.41 -14.60
N HIS A 647 4.53 -24.26 -15.71
CA HIS A 647 4.20 -24.92 -16.97
C HIS A 647 5.44 -25.29 -17.79
N PRO A 648 6.35 -26.11 -17.23
CA PRO A 648 7.60 -26.49 -17.92
C PRO A 648 7.30 -27.12 -19.28
N ARG A 649 8.09 -26.74 -20.28
CA ARG A 649 7.96 -27.28 -21.64
C ARG A 649 8.88 -28.48 -21.79
N TYR A 650 8.48 -29.40 -22.67
CA TYR A 650 9.31 -30.56 -22.98
C TYR A 650 10.67 -30.10 -23.56
N ALA A 651 11.78 -30.65 -23.03
CA ALA A 651 13.15 -30.27 -23.36
C ALA A 651 13.52 -28.78 -23.09
N GLU A 652 12.79 -28.10 -22.24
CA GLU A 652 13.14 -26.75 -21.79
C GLU A 652 14.47 -26.78 -21.02
N LYS A 653 15.39 -25.88 -21.38
CA LYS A 653 16.67 -25.73 -20.69
C LYS A 653 16.49 -24.77 -19.52
N THR A 654 16.64 -25.28 -18.31
CA THR A 654 16.75 -24.44 -17.11
C THR A 654 18.21 -24.16 -16.78
N LEU A 655 18.49 -22.96 -16.28
CA LEU A 655 19.82 -22.57 -15.79
C LEU A 655 19.82 -22.60 -14.26
N PRO A 656 20.98 -22.78 -13.63
CA PRO A 656 21.12 -22.57 -12.19
C PRO A 656 20.66 -21.19 -11.79
N VAL A 657 19.85 -21.08 -10.74
CA VAL A 657 19.37 -19.82 -10.20
C VAL A 657 20.36 -19.31 -9.17
N ARG A 658 20.91 -18.13 -9.41
CA ARG A 658 21.83 -17.46 -8.48
C ARG A 658 21.04 -16.90 -7.32
N LEU A 659 21.40 -17.29 -6.10
CA LEU A 659 20.83 -16.74 -4.89
C LEU A 659 21.33 -15.31 -4.67
N GLN A 660 20.66 -14.58 -3.77
CA GLN A 660 20.99 -13.17 -3.55
C GLN A 660 20.98 -12.84 -2.05
N GLY A 661 21.67 -11.77 -1.67
CA GLY A 661 21.62 -11.22 -0.33
C GLY A 661 22.35 -12.02 0.76
N LEU A 662 22.99 -13.15 0.43
CA LEU A 662 23.80 -13.93 1.35
C LEU A 662 25.12 -13.20 1.68
N ASP A 663 25.82 -13.70 2.68
CA ASP A 663 27.19 -13.30 2.97
C ASP A 663 28.14 -14.20 2.18
N ALA A 664 29.01 -13.59 1.36
CA ALA A 664 29.91 -14.33 0.46
C ALA A 664 30.87 -15.24 1.23
N ASP A 665 31.29 -14.82 2.42
CA ASP A 665 32.32 -15.49 3.23
C ASP A 665 31.74 -16.59 4.15
N LYS A 666 30.40 -16.64 4.34
CA LYS A 666 29.77 -17.68 5.14
C LYS A 666 29.58 -18.98 4.36
N MET A 667 29.65 -20.10 5.08
CA MET A 667 29.29 -21.41 4.57
C MET A 667 27.82 -21.70 4.92
N TYR A 668 27.05 -22.20 3.96
CA TYR A 668 25.62 -22.45 4.11
C TYR A 668 25.26 -23.88 3.76
N ARG A 669 24.52 -24.54 4.67
CA ARG A 669 23.88 -25.83 4.39
C ARG A 669 22.58 -25.58 3.63
N VAL A 670 22.42 -26.26 2.50
CA VAL A 670 21.23 -26.22 1.64
C VAL A 670 20.39 -27.45 1.88
N LYS A 671 19.10 -27.28 2.20
CA LYS A 671 18.20 -28.39 2.48
C LYS A 671 16.79 -28.11 1.95
N GLU A 672 16.29 -28.99 1.09
CA GLU A 672 14.87 -29.00 0.72
C GLU A 672 14.02 -29.48 1.89
N ILE A 673 12.98 -28.74 2.22
CA ILE A 673 12.01 -29.02 3.27
C ILE A 673 10.60 -29.11 2.67
N ASN A 674 9.57 -29.32 3.46
CA ASN A 674 8.19 -29.47 2.99
C ASN A 674 8.04 -30.59 1.93
N LEU A 675 8.69 -31.70 2.15
CA LEU A 675 8.48 -32.90 1.32
C LEU A 675 7.19 -33.61 1.72
N MET A 676 6.50 -34.19 0.74
CA MET A 676 5.36 -35.09 1.02
C MET A 676 5.81 -36.28 1.89
N PRO A 677 4.93 -36.86 2.72
CA PRO A 677 5.25 -38.01 3.52
C PRO A 677 5.90 -39.15 2.69
N GLY A 678 7.05 -39.64 3.12
CA GLY A 678 7.79 -40.69 2.41
C GLY A 678 8.56 -40.27 1.15
N ALA A 679 8.44 -39.00 0.72
CA ALA A 679 9.20 -38.52 -0.44
C ALA A 679 10.63 -38.14 -0.08
N ASN A 680 11.54 -38.30 -1.04
CA ASN A 680 12.93 -37.86 -0.96
C ASN A 680 13.14 -36.60 -1.83
N SER A 681 14.06 -35.76 -1.41
CA SER A 681 14.46 -34.57 -2.23
C SER A 681 15.16 -35.02 -3.51
N SER A 682 14.80 -34.39 -4.60
CA SER A 682 15.50 -34.48 -5.87
C SER A 682 16.38 -33.25 -6.16
N LEU A 683 16.55 -32.35 -5.18
CA LEU A 683 17.42 -31.18 -5.31
C LEU A 683 18.89 -31.63 -5.36
N SER A 684 19.58 -31.24 -6.43
CA SER A 684 21.03 -31.45 -6.54
C SER A 684 21.75 -30.62 -5.47
N GLY A 685 22.60 -31.25 -4.67
CA GLY A 685 23.26 -30.61 -3.52
C GLY A 685 22.41 -30.52 -2.25
N ASN A 686 21.29 -31.27 -2.18
CA ASN A 686 20.50 -31.34 -0.95
C ASN A 686 21.29 -31.92 0.22
N GLY A 687 21.39 -31.20 1.33
CA GLY A 687 22.20 -31.55 2.50
C GLY A 687 23.67 -31.12 2.41
N GLU A 688 24.13 -30.65 1.28
CA GLU A 688 25.50 -30.19 1.07
C GLU A 688 25.72 -28.76 1.61
N VAL A 689 26.99 -28.41 1.78
CA VAL A 689 27.44 -27.10 2.27
C VAL A 689 28.16 -26.35 1.16
N PHE A 690 27.75 -25.12 0.90
CA PHE A 690 28.31 -24.25 -0.11
C PHE A 690 28.68 -22.90 0.49
N SER A 691 29.69 -22.22 -0.07
CA SER A 691 29.95 -20.82 0.28
C SER A 691 28.83 -19.89 -0.25
N GLY A 692 28.57 -18.79 0.43
CA GLY A 692 27.67 -17.77 -0.08
C GLY A 692 28.12 -17.23 -1.43
N GLU A 693 29.45 -17.11 -1.65
CA GLU A 693 30.02 -16.76 -2.95
C GLU A 693 29.59 -17.73 -4.06
N PHE A 694 29.69 -19.06 -3.84
CA PHE A 694 29.24 -20.06 -4.80
C PHE A 694 27.73 -19.94 -5.09
N LEU A 695 26.91 -19.83 -4.05
CA LEU A 695 25.46 -19.74 -4.18
C LEU A 695 25.03 -18.48 -4.95
N MET A 696 25.74 -17.36 -4.79
CA MET A 696 25.43 -16.10 -5.47
C MET A 696 26.01 -15.99 -6.88
N ASN A 697 27.14 -16.66 -7.19
CA ASN A 697 27.79 -16.56 -8.49
C ASN A 697 27.48 -17.72 -9.43
N VAL A 698 27.32 -18.95 -8.90
CA VAL A 698 27.00 -20.16 -9.66
C VAL A 698 25.53 -20.51 -9.51
N GLY A 699 25.00 -20.58 -8.28
CA GLY A 699 23.61 -20.87 -7.97
C GLY A 699 23.29 -22.37 -7.86
N LEU A 700 21.97 -22.66 -7.83
CA LEU A 700 21.41 -24.00 -7.66
C LEU A 700 20.41 -24.32 -8.79
N ASN A 701 20.32 -25.61 -9.16
CA ASN A 701 19.31 -26.09 -10.08
C ASN A 701 17.98 -26.29 -9.32
N LEU A 702 17.16 -25.24 -9.29
CA LEU A 702 15.91 -25.21 -8.50
C LEU A 702 14.74 -25.92 -9.19
N PHE A 703 14.72 -25.96 -10.52
CA PHE A 703 13.57 -26.33 -11.32
C PHE A 703 13.60 -27.78 -11.80
N THR A 704 12.42 -28.32 -12.09
CA THR A 704 12.19 -29.66 -12.64
C THR A 704 11.43 -29.55 -13.96
N THR A 705 11.14 -30.70 -14.56
CA THR A 705 10.26 -30.81 -15.73
C THR A 705 8.82 -31.20 -15.35
N GLN A 706 8.55 -31.31 -14.04
CA GLN A 706 7.23 -31.67 -13.54
C GLN A 706 6.35 -30.43 -13.40
N GLN A 707 5.21 -30.44 -14.06
CA GLN A 707 4.24 -29.35 -13.99
C GLN A 707 3.59 -29.26 -12.60
N LEU A 708 3.33 -28.04 -12.15
CA LEU A 708 2.74 -27.71 -10.84
C LEU A 708 3.52 -28.37 -9.68
N ASN A 709 4.85 -28.34 -9.78
CA ASN A 709 5.75 -28.75 -8.75
C ASN A 709 6.32 -27.57 -7.97
N SER A 710 6.61 -27.77 -6.69
CA SER A 710 7.18 -26.73 -5.83
C SER A 710 8.30 -27.26 -4.95
N ARG A 711 9.25 -26.39 -4.61
CA ARG A 711 10.32 -26.63 -3.65
C ARG A 711 10.39 -25.49 -2.65
N VAL A 712 10.57 -25.85 -1.40
CA VAL A 712 10.94 -24.92 -0.32
C VAL A 712 12.32 -25.35 0.16
N ILE A 713 13.29 -24.44 0.04
CA ILE A 713 14.69 -24.75 0.32
C ILE A 713 15.17 -23.81 1.42
N GLU A 714 15.60 -24.39 2.51
CA GLU A 714 16.24 -23.68 3.62
C GLU A 714 17.74 -23.60 3.39
N VAL A 715 18.31 -22.42 3.62
CA VAL A 715 19.74 -22.11 3.47
C VAL A 715 20.20 -21.54 4.81
N VAL A 716 21.04 -22.28 5.54
CA VAL A 716 21.42 -21.97 6.92
C VAL A 716 22.93 -21.91 7.06
N ALA A 717 23.46 -20.81 7.61
CA ALA A 717 24.89 -20.67 7.90
C ALA A 717 25.33 -21.69 8.98
N GLU A 718 26.54 -22.25 8.79
CA GLU A 718 27.19 -23.18 9.71
C GLU A 718 28.16 -22.48 10.66
#